data_94de930ff3faf6ba705d00e866ad39cb
#
_entry.id   94de930ff3faf6ba705d00e866ad39cb
#
_cell.length_a   1.000
_cell.length_b   1.000
_cell.length_c   1.000
_cell.angle_alpha   90.00
_cell.angle_beta   90.00
_cell.angle_gamma   90.00
#
_symmetry.space_group_name_H-M   'P 1'
#
loop_
_entity.id
_entity.type
_entity.pdbx_description
1 polymer ?
#
loop_
_entity_poly.entity_id
_entity_poly.type
_entity_poly.pdbx_seq_one_letter_code
_entity_poly.pdbx_strand_id
1 'polypeptide(L)'
;NNQETMMLRLDREQRCIWISSIDNRMKRLIEDLHAAERREAVLDQESAEQFADLVAAAADPRWIQINLPERLAGPEQPLEPIVEVHLSPFGKEGLLVGLRVACDAVADQPVPGMEPDRLRVATPAGRFQLLRSLDEESIRADVIAGVLELGQLLYESAYTWIAENPDIALDLLQRIKSMGDDAPTVCWPKSQPMKIIGEITPQRLQVRLTSQRDWFGVEGVAKLEGLEIPLAELLAALRGGRRFIPLGDGQFAMISDQLRQRLNSIQDVSQTDSGAIRVSRAATAVVEEALGSDISYESDMSWRDALTRLAGARSLTPVIPSDLNAELRDYQKTGYTWLAKLAHWGIGGCLADDMGLGKTVQALGVLLDRANKGAALIIAPTSVGSNWQRETEKFAPSLKAKLYREHDRQALVDSAGPGDLIITSYQLLQRDVDRFTARAWHTLVLDEAQFIKNFQTKTAQAVRQLDADWRLALSGTPLENHLGELWSLMRTISPGLLGSWDRFRKSFAEPIERQGDRDRLLALGRVVRPFILRRTKKEVLSELPERTEVIRHAELSEEERKKYDAARMAALSEITKTGDGEPDSQMRIRVLAWLTRLRQLACHPALVDKRWEKSSAKLDLFMEIVAELREGEHRALVFSQFVQHLSLLREALDKIGVKYQYLDGSTPAAKRQEAVDRFQAGEGELFLISLKAGGTGLNLTAADYVIHMDPWWNPAVEDQATDRAHRIGQTRAVTVYRLVAKDTIEQQILALHADKRELISGVLDGADRAGKMSTDELVSLIRLSQMET
;
A
#
# COMPACT_ATOMS: atom_id res chain seq x y z
N ASN A 1 44.23 -1.15 35.30
CA ASN A 1 44.80 -1.66 34.04
C ASN A 1 45.05 -3.18 34.18
N ASN A 2 44.00 -4.00 34.06
CA ASN A 2 44.15 -5.42 33.87
C ASN A 2 44.46 -5.62 32.38
N GLN A 3 45.74 -5.87 32.06
CA GLN A 3 46.11 -6.44 30.77
C GLN A 3 45.69 -7.92 30.82
N GLU A 4 44.53 -8.25 30.23
CA GLU A 4 44.17 -9.65 29.96
C GLU A 4 45.19 -10.19 28.94
N THR A 5 45.90 -11.25 29.32
CA THR A 5 46.81 -11.93 28.38
C THR A 5 45.97 -12.90 27.58
N MET A 6 45.97 -12.70 26.24
CA MET A 6 45.26 -13.59 25.31
C MET A 6 46.18 -14.65 24.76
N MET A 7 45.74 -15.90 24.73
CA MET A 7 46.39 -16.99 24.05
C MET A 7 45.68 -17.30 22.73
N LEU A 8 46.44 -17.38 21.66
CA LEU A 8 45.98 -17.73 20.34
C LEU A 8 46.36 -19.15 19.99
N ARG A 9 45.37 -19.99 19.71
CA ARG A 9 45.60 -21.37 19.19
C ARG A 9 45.12 -21.43 17.74
N LEU A 10 45.95 -21.90 16.84
CA LEU A 10 45.64 -22.11 15.43
C LEU A 10 45.30 -23.60 15.23
N ASP A 11 44.06 -23.92 14.98
CA ASP A 11 43.67 -25.24 14.52
C ASP A 11 43.76 -25.30 13.00
N ARG A 12 44.75 -26.04 12.49
CA ARG A 12 45.02 -26.15 11.06
C ARG A 12 44.05 -27.12 10.35
N GLU A 13 43.48 -28.06 11.04
CA GLU A 13 42.52 -29.04 10.49
C GLU A 13 41.11 -28.42 10.33
N GLN A 14 40.69 -27.70 11.35
CA GLN A 14 39.37 -27.03 11.35
C GLN A 14 39.37 -25.62 10.75
N ARG A 15 40.55 -25.09 10.37
CA ARG A 15 40.74 -23.71 9.85
C ARG A 15 40.18 -22.63 10.81
N CYS A 16 40.21 -22.87 12.11
CA CYS A 16 39.73 -21.96 13.14
C CYS A 16 40.89 -21.36 13.93
N ILE A 17 40.69 -20.09 14.39
CA ILE A 17 41.60 -19.44 15.33
C ILE A 17 40.83 -19.31 16.64
N TRP A 18 41.34 -19.94 17.69
CA TRP A 18 40.77 -19.82 19.02
C TRP A 18 41.50 -18.72 19.79
N ILE A 19 40.73 -17.86 20.43
CA ILE A 19 41.25 -16.77 21.25
C ILE A 19 40.66 -16.95 22.65
N SER A 20 41.51 -17.08 23.64
CA SER A 20 41.09 -17.20 25.05
C SER A 20 41.88 -16.30 25.97
N SER A 21 41.24 -15.77 26.98
CA SER A 21 41.96 -15.08 28.07
C SER A 21 42.52 -16.13 29.03
N ILE A 22 43.79 -15.93 29.46
CA ILE A 22 44.42 -16.76 30.48
C ILE A 22 44.66 -15.92 31.74
N ASP A 23 44.32 -16.50 32.89
CA ASP A 23 44.57 -15.85 34.16
C ASP A 23 46.03 -15.78 34.49
N ASN A 24 46.39 -14.93 35.45
CA ASN A 24 47.79 -14.75 35.87
C ASN A 24 48.44 -15.99 36.48
N ARG A 25 47.65 -16.98 36.93
CA ARG A 25 48.17 -18.26 37.46
C ARG A 25 48.54 -19.17 36.32
N MET A 26 47.67 -19.29 35.33
CA MET A 26 47.96 -20.08 34.12
C MET A 26 49.15 -19.50 33.35
N LYS A 27 49.24 -18.17 33.26
CA LYS A 27 50.38 -17.50 32.63
C LYS A 27 51.68 -17.86 33.32
N ARG A 28 51.76 -17.78 34.62
CA ARG A 28 52.96 -18.18 35.39
C ARG A 28 53.32 -19.65 35.18
N LEU A 29 52.34 -20.57 35.27
CA LEU A 29 52.56 -21.98 35.03
C LEU A 29 53.15 -22.24 33.65
N ILE A 30 52.63 -21.62 32.59
CA ILE A 30 53.16 -21.72 31.24
C ILE A 30 54.57 -21.12 31.14
N GLU A 31 54.84 -19.98 31.77
CA GLU A 31 56.16 -19.34 31.80
C GLU A 31 57.20 -20.23 32.56
N ASP A 32 56.79 -20.83 33.69
CA ASP A 32 57.63 -21.73 34.48
C ASP A 32 57.92 -23.04 33.74
N LEU A 33 56.94 -23.60 33.02
CA LEU A 33 57.12 -24.80 32.16
C LEU A 33 58.02 -24.47 30.93
N HIS A 34 57.91 -23.30 30.35
CA HIS A 34 58.82 -22.84 29.25
C HIS A 34 60.24 -22.56 29.75
N ALA A 35 60.39 -21.92 30.92
CA ALA A 35 61.68 -21.61 31.49
C ALA A 35 62.47 -22.84 31.94
N ALA A 36 61.79 -23.94 32.21
CA ALA A 36 62.41 -25.18 32.67
C ALA A 36 63.21 -25.95 31.58
N GLU A 37 63.09 -25.57 30.30
CA GLU A 37 63.76 -26.22 29.12
C GLU A 37 63.75 -27.76 29.12
N ARG A 38 63.01 -28.42 30.04
CA ARG A 38 62.93 -29.87 30.19
C ARG A 38 61.65 -30.39 29.60
N ARG A 39 61.78 -31.37 28.73
CA ARG A 39 60.62 -32.07 28.11
C ARG A 39 59.92 -32.99 29.08
N GLU A 40 60.47 -33.34 30.21
CA GLU A 40 59.95 -34.22 31.25
C GLU A 40 60.35 -33.71 32.64
N ALA A 41 59.36 -33.60 33.53
CA ALA A 41 59.58 -33.36 34.95
C ALA A 41 59.09 -34.60 35.73
N VAL A 42 59.95 -35.14 36.59
CA VAL A 42 59.57 -36.24 37.50
C VAL A 42 59.11 -35.58 38.79
N LEU A 43 57.84 -35.76 39.15
CA LEU A 43 57.25 -35.29 40.38
C LEU A 43 57.20 -36.47 41.39
N ASP A 44 57.52 -36.18 42.61
CA ASP A 44 57.19 -37.17 43.71
C ASP A 44 55.66 -37.20 43.87
N GLN A 45 55.19 -38.15 44.69
CA GLN A 45 53.78 -38.41 44.85
C GLN A 45 53.01 -37.20 45.42
N GLU A 46 53.57 -36.52 46.42
CA GLU A 46 52.96 -35.32 47.02
C GLU A 46 52.90 -34.13 46.06
N SER A 47 53.98 -33.90 45.33
CA SER A 47 54.04 -32.87 44.27
C SER A 47 53.10 -33.21 43.10
N ALA A 48 52.95 -34.49 42.73
CA ALA A 48 52.06 -34.94 41.70
C ALA A 48 50.59 -34.77 42.11
N GLU A 49 50.24 -34.96 43.34
CA GLU A 49 48.92 -34.70 43.88
C GLU A 49 48.61 -33.23 43.96
N GLN A 50 49.57 -32.40 44.44
CA GLN A 50 49.39 -30.92 44.40
C GLN A 50 49.26 -30.36 42.98
N PHE A 51 50.06 -30.92 42.05
CA PHE A 51 49.97 -30.52 40.65
C PHE A 51 48.63 -30.91 40.03
N ALA A 52 48.10 -32.11 40.33
CA ALA A 52 46.78 -32.55 39.88
C ALA A 52 45.65 -31.67 40.41
N ASP A 53 45.75 -31.24 41.70
CA ASP A 53 44.79 -30.30 42.29
C ASP A 53 44.88 -28.90 41.69
N LEU A 54 46.10 -28.44 41.42
CA LEU A 54 46.32 -27.13 40.83
C LEU A 54 45.78 -27.09 39.40
N VAL A 55 45.94 -28.17 38.62
CA VAL A 55 45.38 -28.31 37.29
C VAL A 55 43.87 -28.44 37.30
N ALA A 56 43.31 -29.21 38.23
CA ALA A 56 41.85 -29.34 38.36
C ALA A 56 41.22 -28.01 38.78
N ALA A 57 41.91 -27.21 39.59
CA ALA A 57 41.41 -25.91 40.07
C ALA A 57 41.67 -24.73 39.14
N ALA A 58 42.74 -24.80 38.32
CA ALA A 58 43.22 -23.64 37.51
C ALA A 58 43.00 -23.79 35.99
N ALA A 59 42.74 -25.03 35.53
CA ALA A 59 42.64 -25.28 34.09
C ALA A 59 41.21 -25.29 33.63
N ASP A 60 40.88 -24.43 32.69
CA ASP A 60 39.71 -24.65 31.82
C ASP A 60 39.94 -26.03 31.13
N PRO A 61 39.08 -27.04 31.35
CA PRO A 61 39.30 -28.39 30.82
C PRO A 61 39.39 -28.44 29.29
N ARG A 62 38.90 -27.39 28.63
CA ARG A 62 38.97 -27.22 27.16
C ARG A 62 40.38 -27.01 26.64
N TRP A 63 41.33 -26.61 27.47
CA TRP A 63 42.65 -26.19 27.00
C TRP A 63 43.81 -27.09 27.43
N ILE A 64 43.61 -27.94 28.45
CA ILE A 64 44.67 -28.78 28.98
C ILE A 64 44.23 -30.24 29.01
N GLN A 65 44.71 -31.03 28.08
CA GLN A 65 44.60 -32.50 28.15
C GLN A 65 45.81 -33.04 28.91
N ILE A 66 45.59 -33.62 30.10
CA ILE A 66 46.61 -34.24 30.87
C ILE A 66 46.23 -35.68 31.09
N ASN A 67 47.09 -36.65 30.72
CA ASN A 67 46.94 -38.05 31.07
C ASN A 67 47.46 -38.26 32.47
N LEU A 68 46.57 -38.16 33.47
CA LEU A 68 46.95 -38.52 34.86
C LEU A 68 46.79 -40.02 35.04
N PRO A 69 47.68 -40.69 35.82
CA PRO A 69 47.46 -42.03 36.25
C PRO A 69 46.13 -42.19 37.02
N GLU A 70 45.40 -43.32 36.87
CA GLU A 70 44.06 -43.52 37.43
C GLU A 70 44.01 -43.20 38.96
N ARG A 71 45.08 -43.49 39.69
CA ARG A 71 45.16 -43.17 41.10
C ARG A 71 45.12 -41.67 41.46
N LEU A 72 45.51 -40.80 40.51
CA LEU A 72 45.45 -39.34 40.66
C LEU A 72 44.22 -38.72 40.03
N ALA A 73 43.62 -39.39 39.05
CA ALA A 73 42.44 -38.92 38.34
C ALA A 73 41.15 -39.14 39.13
N GLY A 74 41.14 -40.13 40.04
CA GLY A 74 39.96 -40.53 40.79
C GLY A 74 39.02 -41.46 40.02
N PRO A 75 37.98 -42.02 40.68
CA PRO A 75 37.00 -42.90 40.06
C PRO A 75 36.15 -42.17 38.98
N GLU A 76 35.80 -42.91 37.96
CA GLU A 76 34.89 -42.48 36.92
C GLU A 76 33.43 -42.56 37.36
N GLN A 77 32.66 -41.51 37.12
CA GLN A 77 31.22 -41.45 37.37
C GLN A 77 30.49 -40.91 36.13
N PRO A 78 29.38 -41.48 35.70
CA PRO A 78 28.62 -40.96 34.58
C PRO A 78 28.00 -39.62 34.95
N LEU A 79 28.10 -38.62 34.07
CA LEU A 79 27.33 -37.38 34.14
C LEU A 79 26.02 -37.56 33.38
N GLU A 80 24.91 -37.27 34.02
CA GLU A 80 23.62 -37.26 33.32
C GLU A 80 23.61 -36.15 32.26
N PRO A 81 23.22 -36.45 31.00
CA PRO A 81 23.26 -35.49 29.91
C PRO A 81 22.05 -34.55 29.97
N ILE A 82 21.86 -33.87 31.09
CA ILE A 82 20.79 -32.88 31.28
C ILE A 82 21.28 -31.54 30.67
N VAL A 83 20.51 -31.03 29.73
CA VAL A 83 20.82 -29.74 29.10
C VAL A 83 19.91 -28.66 29.67
N GLU A 84 20.52 -27.55 30.09
CA GLU A 84 19.85 -26.39 30.67
C GLU A 84 19.98 -25.17 29.76
N VAL A 85 19.01 -24.25 29.84
CA VAL A 85 19.01 -22.96 29.12
C VAL A 85 19.60 -21.89 30.04
N HIS A 86 20.76 -21.38 29.69
CA HIS A 86 21.44 -20.31 30.41
C HIS A 86 21.16 -18.98 29.75
N LEU A 87 20.57 -18.05 30.49
CA LEU A 87 20.21 -16.73 30.04
C LEU A 87 21.09 -15.69 30.74
N SER A 88 21.66 -14.76 29.96
CA SER A 88 22.42 -13.65 30.52
C SER A 88 22.14 -12.37 29.74
N PRO A 89 22.25 -11.16 30.36
CA PRO A 89 22.04 -9.90 29.66
C PRO A 89 23.06 -9.71 28.55
N PHE A 90 22.56 -9.20 27.39
CA PHE A 90 23.36 -8.78 26.27
C PHE A 90 23.06 -7.32 25.93
N GLY A 91 24.04 -6.44 26.04
CA GLY A 91 23.84 -5.02 25.87
C GLY A 91 22.90 -4.41 26.91
N LYS A 92 22.01 -3.48 26.47
CA LYS A 92 21.03 -2.82 27.34
C LYS A 92 19.67 -3.53 27.39
N GLU A 93 19.27 -4.17 26.29
CA GLU A 93 17.90 -4.67 26.10
C GLU A 93 17.86 -6.08 25.46
N GLY A 94 19.01 -6.68 25.16
CA GLY A 94 19.12 -8.02 24.58
C GLY A 94 19.39 -9.12 25.60
N LEU A 95 19.39 -10.36 25.11
CA LEU A 95 19.61 -11.57 25.90
C LEU A 95 20.57 -12.50 25.16
N LEU A 96 21.58 -13.00 25.87
CA LEU A 96 22.43 -14.10 25.42
C LEU A 96 21.80 -15.41 25.91
N VAL A 97 21.59 -16.35 25.01
CA VAL A 97 20.96 -17.64 25.26
C VAL A 97 21.98 -18.74 24.99
N GLY A 98 22.38 -19.46 25.99
CA GLY A 98 23.31 -20.58 25.85
C GLY A 98 22.67 -21.87 26.31
N LEU A 99 22.94 -22.99 25.64
CA LEU A 99 22.63 -24.31 26.15
C LEU A 99 23.88 -24.86 26.81
N ARG A 100 23.75 -25.39 28.01
CA ARG A 100 24.84 -25.92 28.81
C ARG A 100 24.43 -27.24 29.44
N VAL A 101 25.41 -28.13 29.69
CA VAL A 101 25.15 -29.40 30.42
C VAL A 101 25.16 -29.12 31.90
N ALA A 102 24.10 -29.51 32.58
CA ALA A 102 23.99 -29.34 34.04
C ALA A 102 25.14 -30.08 34.77
N CYS A 103 26.00 -29.32 35.40
CA CYS A 103 27.10 -29.83 36.17
C CYS A 103 27.53 -28.88 37.29
N ASP A 104 27.02 -29.10 38.50
CA ASP A 104 27.32 -28.23 39.65
C ASP A 104 28.77 -28.35 40.17
N ALA A 105 29.47 -29.37 39.67
CA ALA A 105 30.84 -29.67 40.12
C ALA A 105 31.90 -28.79 39.42
N VAL A 106 31.53 -28.04 38.35
CA VAL A 106 32.43 -27.15 37.60
C VAL A 106 31.82 -25.76 37.50
N ALA A 107 32.67 -24.75 37.63
CA ALA A 107 32.20 -23.33 37.61
C ALA A 107 31.71 -22.89 36.24
N ASP A 108 32.31 -23.42 35.17
CA ASP A 108 31.93 -23.12 33.78
C ASP A 108 31.30 -24.38 33.18
N GLN A 109 30.00 -24.41 33.09
CA GLN A 109 29.26 -25.58 32.65
C GLN A 109 29.56 -25.90 31.17
N PRO A 110 29.75 -27.19 30.82
CA PRO A 110 30.19 -27.61 29.52
C PRO A 110 29.17 -27.29 28.41
N VAL A 111 29.67 -26.99 27.25
CA VAL A 111 28.85 -26.86 26.03
C VAL A 111 28.44 -28.27 25.57
N PRO A 112 27.18 -28.56 25.28
CA PRO A 112 26.73 -29.87 24.84
C PRO A 112 27.52 -30.37 23.61
N GLY A 113 27.88 -31.67 23.65
CA GLY A 113 28.57 -32.33 22.54
C GLY A 113 29.99 -31.84 22.22
N MET A 114 30.57 -30.97 23.05
CA MET A 114 31.94 -30.48 22.84
C MET A 114 32.91 -31.11 23.85
N GLU A 115 34.09 -31.46 23.36
CA GLU A 115 35.17 -31.97 24.23
C GLU A 115 35.49 -30.98 25.36
N PRO A 116 35.99 -31.48 26.50
CA PRO A 116 36.40 -32.89 26.77
C PRO A 116 35.22 -33.77 27.16
N ASP A 117 35.34 -35.07 26.84
CA ASP A 117 34.41 -36.14 27.25
C ASP A 117 34.54 -36.52 28.73
N ARG A 118 35.58 -36.04 29.41
CA ARG A 118 35.87 -36.29 30.83
C ARG A 118 36.14 -34.99 31.57
N LEU A 119 35.31 -34.71 32.55
CA LEU A 119 35.50 -33.56 33.44
C LEU A 119 36.16 -34.02 34.74
N ARG A 120 37.24 -33.40 35.08
CA ARG A 120 37.96 -33.70 36.34
C ARG A 120 37.46 -32.75 37.41
N VAL A 121 37.07 -33.32 38.53
CA VAL A 121 36.51 -32.60 39.67
C VAL A 121 37.30 -32.90 40.92
N ALA A 122 37.76 -31.88 41.59
CA ALA A 122 38.38 -31.97 42.91
C ALA A 122 37.44 -31.33 43.94
N THR A 123 37.06 -32.12 44.95
CA THR A 123 36.25 -31.64 46.06
C THR A 123 36.96 -31.93 47.41
N PRO A 124 36.55 -31.35 48.52
CA PRO A 124 37.06 -31.66 49.82
C PRO A 124 36.95 -33.16 50.21
N ALA A 125 36.02 -33.88 49.55
CA ALA A 125 35.77 -35.31 49.76
C ALA A 125 36.65 -36.23 48.92
N GLY A 126 37.37 -35.67 47.92
CA GLY A 126 38.22 -36.41 46.98
C GLY A 126 38.14 -35.99 45.56
N ARG A 127 38.86 -36.69 44.70
CA ARG A 127 38.86 -36.46 43.25
C ARG A 127 38.03 -37.51 42.51
N PHE A 128 37.32 -37.10 41.45
CA PHE A 128 36.60 -38.01 40.59
C PHE A 128 36.54 -37.45 39.16
N GLN A 129 36.24 -38.29 38.19
CA GLN A 129 36.06 -37.93 36.80
C GLN A 129 34.60 -38.12 36.40
N LEU A 130 33.98 -37.09 35.84
CA LEU A 130 32.65 -37.18 35.26
C LEU A 130 32.78 -37.52 33.77
N LEU A 131 32.16 -38.64 33.38
CA LEU A 131 32.11 -39.12 32.00
C LEU A 131 30.89 -38.51 31.31
N ARG A 132 31.11 -37.82 30.22
CA ARG A 132 30.05 -37.18 29.42
C ARG A 132 29.69 -38.05 28.24
N SER A 133 28.41 -38.05 27.87
CA SER A 133 27.89 -38.64 26.63
C SER A 133 27.68 -37.56 25.60
N LEU A 134 28.73 -37.22 24.83
CA LEU A 134 28.72 -36.09 23.93
C LEU A 134 27.62 -36.17 22.87
N ASP A 135 27.37 -37.36 22.30
CA ASP A 135 26.31 -37.58 21.31
C ASP A 135 24.92 -37.34 21.90
N GLU A 136 24.67 -37.85 23.11
CA GLU A 136 23.39 -37.73 23.78
C GLU A 136 23.10 -36.28 24.20
N GLU A 137 24.14 -35.57 24.65
CA GLU A 137 24.07 -34.13 24.96
C GLU A 137 23.73 -33.31 23.72
N SER A 138 24.35 -33.58 22.55
CA SER A 138 24.08 -32.92 21.29
C SER A 138 22.63 -33.14 20.85
N ILE A 139 22.14 -34.38 20.88
CA ILE A 139 20.78 -34.73 20.52
C ILE A 139 19.78 -33.96 21.40
N ARG A 140 20.00 -33.91 22.70
CA ARG A 140 19.12 -33.17 23.63
C ARG A 140 19.17 -31.66 23.40
N ALA A 141 20.35 -31.12 23.18
CA ALA A 141 20.52 -29.70 22.88
C ALA A 141 19.83 -29.30 21.57
N ASP A 142 19.94 -30.15 20.53
CA ASP A 142 19.29 -29.92 19.24
C ASP A 142 17.75 -29.95 19.35
N VAL A 143 17.21 -30.84 20.16
CA VAL A 143 15.77 -30.88 20.46
C VAL A 143 15.32 -29.60 21.16
N ILE A 144 16.05 -29.16 22.20
CA ILE A 144 15.72 -27.90 22.90
C ILE A 144 15.85 -26.68 21.95
N ALA A 145 16.93 -26.65 21.19
CA ALA A 145 17.14 -25.56 20.21
C ALA A 145 16.02 -25.51 19.14
N GLY A 146 15.57 -26.69 18.69
CA GLY A 146 14.44 -26.80 17.74
C GLY A 146 13.11 -26.36 18.32
N VAL A 147 12.76 -26.82 19.53
CA VAL A 147 11.50 -26.49 20.21
C VAL A 147 11.45 -24.98 20.53
N LEU A 148 12.55 -24.41 20.96
CA LEU A 148 12.67 -22.98 21.26
C LEU A 148 12.91 -22.12 20.02
N GLU A 149 13.07 -22.73 18.84
CA GLU A 149 13.36 -22.05 17.55
C GLU A 149 14.60 -21.14 17.62
N LEU A 150 15.64 -21.57 18.38
CA LEU A 150 16.83 -20.74 18.59
C LEU A 150 17.59 -20.45 17.29
N GLY A 151 17.42 -21.27 16.25
CA GLY A 151 17.98 -21.02 14.92
C GLY A 151 17.49 -19.73 14.23
N GLN A 152 16.44 -19.10 14.74
CA GLN A 152 15.96 -17.78 14.26
C GLN A 152 16.72 -16.60 14.90
N LEU A 153 17.47 -16.87 15.98
CA LEU A 153 18.27 -15.87 16.68
C LEU A 153 19.64 -15.71 16.00
N LEU A 154 20.32 -14.60 16.31
CA LEU A 154 21.68 -14.40 15.82
C LEU A 154 22.63 -15.42 16.45
N TYR A 155 23.31 -16.21 15.62
CA TYR A 155 24.29 -17.19 16.06
C TYR A 155 25.57 -16.50 16.55
N GLU A 156 26.00 -16.79 17.79
CA GLU A 156 27.24 -16.29 18.38
C GLU A 156 28.35 -17.35 18.38
N SER A 157 28.07 -18.52 18.96
CA SER A 157 28.99 -19.64 19.04
C SER A 157 28.23 -20.94 19.23
N ALA A 158 28.95 -22.09 19.35
CA ALA A 158 28.29 -23.39 19.55
C ALA A 158 27.26 -23.34 20.68
N TYR A 159 26.02 -23.68 20.34
CA TYR A 159 24.88 -23.67 21.25
C TYR A 159 24.71 -22.33 22.02
N THR A 160 25.08 -21.23 21.41
CA THR A 160 24.93 -19.90 22.00
C THR A 160 24.40 -18.92 20.92
N TRP A 161 23.33 -18.18 21.28
CA TRP A 161 22.63 -17.24 20.38
C TRP A 161 22.34 -15.92 21.08
N ILE A 162 22.09 -14.89 20.32
CA ILE A 162 21.77 -13.54 20.79
C ILE A 162 20.35 -13.16 20.35
N ALA A 163 19.51 -12.81 21.31
CA ALA A 163 18.26 -12.09 21.11
C ALA A 163 18.56 -10.59 21.25
N GLU A 164 18.72 -9.87 20.14
CA GLU A 164 19.27 -8.50 20.15
C GLU A 164 18.30 -7.45 20.72
N ASN A 165 17.00 -7.70 20.66
CA ASN A 165 15.99 -6.75 21.13
C ASN A 165 15.07 -7.37 22.18
N PRO A 166 14.42 -6.54 23.04
CA PRO A 166 13.61 -7.04 24.14
C PRO A 166 12.39 -7.85 23.67
N ASP A 167 11.79 -7.56 22.50
CA ASP A 167 10.63 -8.32 22.04
C ASP A 167 11.00 -9.76 21.70
N ILE A 168 12.13 -9.98 21.01
CA ILE A 168 12.64 -11.33 20.70
C ILE A 168 13.00 -12.07 22.00
N ALA A 169 13.68 -11.38 22.95
CA ALA A 169 14.05 -11.96 24.23
C ALA A 169 12.82 -12.38 25.05
N LEU A 170 11.80 -11.53 25.10
CA LEU A 170 10.58 -11.78 25.87
C LEU A 170 9.66 -12.81 25.19
N ASP A 171 9.63 -12.86 23.87
CA ASP A 171 8.92 -13.92 23.13
C ASP A 171 9.53 -15.30 23.44
N LEU A 172 10.87 -15.40 23.50
CA LEU A 172 11.55 -16.62 23.93
C LEU A 172 11.15 -17.00 25.35
N LEU A 173 11.17 -16.06 26.31
CA LEU A 173 10.76 -16.29 27.69
C LEU A 173 9.28 -16.72 27.78
N GLN A 174 8.41 -16.12 26.98
CA GLN A 174 6.99 -16.50 26.94
C GLN A 174 6.82 -17.92 26.37
N ARG A 175 7.59 -18.29 25.35
CA ARG A 175 7.57 -19.64 24.76
C ARG A 175 8.00 -20.68 25.80
N ILE A 176 9.11 -20.44 26.50
CA ILE A 176 9.57 -21.32 27.60
C ILE A 176 8.48 -21.45 28.66
N LYS A 177 7.88 -20.35 29.08
CA LYS A 177 6.82 -20.35 30.09
C LYS A 177 5.57 -21.12 29.65
N SER A 178 5.22 -21.06 28.35
CA SER A 178 4.05 -21.77 27.82
C SER A 178 4.19 -23.30 27.76
N MET A 179 5.43 -23.84 27.86
CA MET A 179 5.70 -25.27 27.88
C MET A 179 5.33 -25.93 29.20
N GLY A 180 5.13 -25.15 30.26
CA GLY A 180 4.73 -25.70 31.57
C GLY A 180 5.75 -26.69 32.13
N ASP A 181 5.29 -27.89 32.45
CA ASP A 181 6.14 -28.94 33.07
C ASP A 181 7.17 -29.54 32.07
N ASP A 182 6.97 -29.36 30.77
CA ASP A 182 7.91 -29.81 29.73
C ASP A 182 9.00 -28.75 29.39
N ALA A 183 9.02 -27.63 30.12
CA ALA A 183 9.99 -26.58 29.91
C ALA A 183 11.40 -27.02 30.34
N PRO A 184 12.45 -26.72 29.58
CA PRO A 184 13.81 -26.93 30.03
C PRO A 184 14.12 -26.09 31.26
N THR A 185 15.02 -26.57 32.12
CA THR A 185 15.52 -25.79 33.27
C THR A 185 16.17 -24.49 32.75
N VAL A 186 15.77 -23.38 33.35
CA VAL A 186 16.30 -22.05 32.96
C VAL A 186 17.17 -21.50 34.08
N CYS A 187 18.41 -21.23 33.75
CA CYS A 187 19.41 -20.67 34.67
C CYS A 187 19.62 -19.19 34.38
N TRP A 188 19.39 -18.33 35.38
CA TRP A 188 19.67 -16.91 35.36
C TRP A 188 20.88 -16.54 36.22
N PRO A 189 21.65 -15.49 35.85
CA PRO A 189 22.61 -14.92 36.80
C PRO A 189 21.85 -14.33 38.00
N LYS A 190 22.57 -13.95 39.07
CA LYS A 190 22.04 -13.54 40.39
C LYS A 190 20.82 -12.63 40.42
N SER A 191 20.47 -11.95 39.31
CA SER A 191 19.25 -11.16 39.15
C SER A 191 18.63 -11.42 37.77
N GLN A 192 17.32 -11.67 37.74
CA GLN A 192 16.57 -11.83 36.51
C GLN A 192 16.37 -10.44 35.85
N PRO A 193 17.02 -10.15 34.70
CA PRO A 193 16.97 -8.80 34.14
C PRO A 193 15.66 -8.48 33.42
N MET A 194 14.88 -9.51 33.08
CA MET A 194 13.62 -9.39 32.35
C MET A 194 12.53 -10.25 32.95
N LYS A 195 11.36 -9.66 33.23
CA LYS A 195 10.21 -10.38 33.77
C LYS A 195 8.91 -9.87 33.13
N ILE A 196 8.13 -10.78 32.56
CA ILE A 196 6.76 -10.48 32.13
C ILE A 196 5.86 -10.57 33.36
N ILE A 197 5.30 -9.43 33.81
CA ILE A 197 4.45 -9.39 35.01
C ILE A 197 3.00 -9.76 34.70
N GLY A 198 2.55 -9.56 33.44
CA GLY A 198 1.20 -9.96 33.04
C GLY A 198 0.86 -9.58 31.62
N GLU A 199 -0.36 -9.92 31.24
CA GLU A 199 -0.92 -9.67 29.91
C GLU A 199 -2.00 -8.60 29.96
N ILE A 200 -1.92 -7.62 29.06
CA ILE A 200 -2.91 -6.57 28.88
C ILE A 200 -3.95 -7.09 27.88
N THR A 201 -5.12 -7.45 28.40
CA THR A 201 -6.27 -7.91 27.61
C THR A 201 -7.26 -6.77 27.36
N PRO A 202 -8.22 -6.90 26.41
CA PRO A 202 -9.26 -5.89 26.17
C PRO A 202 -10.02 -5.46 27.43
N GLN A 203 -10.32 -6.39 28.33
CA GLN A 203 -11.07 -6.14 29.57
C GLN A 203 -10.33 -5.25 30.58
N ARG A 204 -9.00 -5.14 30.45
CA ARG A 204 -8.15 -4.30 31.31
C ARG A 204 -8.00 -2.87 30.79
N LEU A 205 -8.48 -2.60 29.56
CA LEU A 205 -8.42 -1.28 28.94
C LEU A 205 -9.71 -0.49 29.24
N GLN A 206 -9.55 0.70 29.74
CA GLN A 206 -10.61 1.69 29.90
C GLN A 206 -10.38 2.85 28.94
N VAL A 207 -11.40 3.26 28.18
CA VAL A 207 -11.29 4.30 27.16
C VAL A 207 -12.25 5.42 27.47
N ARG A 208 -11.88 6.65 27.19
CA ARG A 208 -12.74 7.84 27.24
C ARG A 208 -12.75 8.52 25.89
N LEU A 209 -13.94 8.79 25.37
CA LEU A 209 -14.18 9.44 24.09
C LEU A 209 -14.81 10.81 24.31
N THR A 210 -14.12 11.87 23.85
CA THR A 210 -14.53 13.26 24.02
C THR A 210 -14.57 13.97 22.68
N SER A 211 -15.58 14.80 22.43
CA SER A 211 -15.70 15.55 21.18
C SER A 211 -14.82 16.80 21.18
N GLN A 212 -14.19 17.06 20.05
CA GLN A 212 -13.42 18.28 19.76
C GLN A 212 -13.81 18.75 18.36
N ARG A 213 -14.67 19.75 18.21
CA ARG A 213 -15.17 20.29 16.93
C ARG A 213 -15.43 19.19 15.87
N ASP A 214 -14.41 18.86 15.03
CA ASP A 214 -14.53 17.89 13.93
C ASP A 214 -13.96 16.50 14.25
N TRP A 215 -13.44 16.27 15.47
CA TRP A 215 -12.71 15.08 15.89
C TRP A 215 -13.23 14.56 17.21
N PHE A 216 -13.00 13.28 17.46
CA PHE A 216 -13.11 12.68 18.79
C PHE A 216 -11.72 12.48 19.38
N GLY A 217 -11.47 13.00 20.59
CA GLY A 217 -10.33 12.64 21.42
C GLY A 217 -10.54 11.23 21.97
N VAL A 218 -9.50 10.42 21.91
CA VAL A 218 -9.48 9.06 22.45
C VAL A 218 -8.40 9.02 23.53
N GLU A 219 -8.82 8.93 24.77
CA GLU A 219 -7.94 8.75 25.93
C GLU A 219 -8.20 7.37 26.52
N GLY A 220 -7.22 6.77 27.16
CA GLY A 220 -7.43 5.48 27.78
C GLY A 220 -6.27 5.07 28.67
N VAL A 221 -6.56 4.13 29.55
CA VAL A 221 -5.61 3.57 30.50
C VAL A 221 -5.84 2.06 30.60
N ALA A 222 -4.78 1.28 30.46
CA ALA A 222 -4.80 -0.13 30.78
C ALA A 222 -4.32 -0.36 32.22
N LYS A 223 -5.06 -1.15 33.00
CA LYS A 223 -4.73 -1.47 34.40
C LYS A 223 -4.12 -2.84 34.50
N LEU A 224 -2.91 -2.92 35.01
CA LEU A 224 -2.20 -4.19 35.21
C LEU A 224 -1.49 -4.16 36.59
N GLU A 225 -1.88 -5.02 37.52
CA GLU A 225 -1.26 -5.18 38.85
C GLU A 225 -1.03 -3.88 39.63
N GLY A 226 -2.00 -2.94 39.56
CA GLY A 226 -1.89 -1.63 40.21
C GLY A 226 -1.15 -0.56 39.42
N LEU A 227 -0.59 -0.90 38.26
CA LEU A 227 0.01 0.05 37.31
C LEU A 227 -1.03 0.54 36.32
N GLU A 228 -0.93 1.81 35.96
CA GLU A 228 -1.76 2.44 34.92
C GLU A 228 -0.90 2.77 33.70
N ILE A 229 -1.19 2.13 32.57
CA ILE A 229 -0.46 2.28 31.31
C ILE A 229 -1.33 3.09 30.36
N PRO A 230 -0.90 4.29 29.93
CA PRO A 230 -1.66 5.12 29.01
C PRO A 230 -1.84 4.46 27.63
N LEU A 231 -3.03 4.61 27.02
CA LEU A 231 -3.31 4.12 25.66
C LEU A 231 -2.31 4.67 24.64
N ALA A 232 -1.85 5.89 24.83
CA ALA A 232 -0.83 6.50 23.95
C ALA A 232 0.47 5.71 23.93
N GLU A 233 0.90 5.14 25.06
CA GLU A 233 2.10 4.29 25.16
C GLU A 233 1.87 2.94 24.48
N LEU A 234 0.68 2.33 24.65
CA LEU A 234 0.30 1.10 23.95
C LEU A 234 0.37 1.30 22.42
N LEU A 235 -0.23 2.38 21.92
CA LEU A 235 -0.18 2.70 20.48
C LEU A 235 1.23 3.07 20.00
N ALA A 236 2.06 3.70 20.85
CA ALA A 236 3.45 4.00 20.51
C ALA A 236 4.30 2.72 20.40
N ALA A 237 4.12 1.77 21.31
CA ALA A 237 4.77 0.46 21.28
C ALA A 237 4.38 -0.30 19.99
N LEU A 238 3.10 -0.35 19.65
CA LEU A 238 2.61 -1.02 18.43
C LEU A 238 3.12 -0.38 17.15
N ARG A 239 3.31 0.96 17.11
CA ARG A 239 3.95 1.64 15.96
C ARG A 239 5.39 1.21 15.76
N GLY A 240 6.09 0.91 16.85
CA GLY A 240 7.45 0.36 16.84
C GLY A 240 7.52 -1.14 16.57
N GLY A 241 6.38 -1.80 16.28
CA GLY A 241 6.31 -3.25 16.10
C GLY A 241 6.47 -4.04 17.42
N ARG A 242 6.43 -3.38 18.57
CA ARG A 242 6.65 -3.98 19.89
C ARG A 242 5.39 -4.66 20.41
N ARG A 243 5.57 -5.85 20.94
CA ARG A 243 4.53 -6.63 21.61
C ARG A 243 4.57 -6.44 23.13
N PHE A 244 5.71 -6.05 23.67
CA PHE A 244 5.94 -5.85 25.08
C PHE A 244 6.18 -4.38 25.41
N ILE A 245 5.67 -3.96 26.57
CA ILE A 245 5.79 -2.59 27.07
C ILE A 245 6.70 -2.60 28.27
N PRO A 246 7.80 -1.84 28.30
CA PRO A 246 8.65 -1.71 29.46
C PRO A 246 7.93 -0.90 30.55
N LEU A 247 7.94 -1.43 31.79
CA LEU A 247 7.32 -0.80 32.96
C LEU A 247 8.36 -0.27 33.96
N GLY A 248 9.65 -0.39 33.63
CA GLY A 248 10.78 -0.09 34.50
C GLY A 248 11.30 -1.32 35.23
N ASP A 249 12.50 -1.23 35.79
CA ASP A 249 13.17 -2.25 36.61
C ASP A 249 13.17 -3.65 35.98
N GLY A 250 13.30 -3.75 34.66
CA GLY A 250 13.27 -5.02 33.92
C GLY A 250 11.90 -5.70 33.85
N GLN A 251 10.84 -5.00 34.23
CA GLN A 251 9.47 -5.50 34.16
C GLN A 251 8.82 -5.13 32.82
N PHE A 252 8.07 -6.06 32.25
CA PHE A 252 7.38 -5.89 30.98
C PHE A 252 5.93 -6.37 31.08
N ALA A 253 5.04 -5.70 30.36
CA ALA A 253 3.68 -6.15 30.13
C ALA A 253 3.52 -6.61 28.68
N MET A 254 2.90 -7.76 28.45
CA MET A 254 2.58 -8.25 27.11
C MET A 254 1.23 -7.72 26.64
N ILE A 255 1.14 -7.25 25.41
CA ILE A 255 -0.16 -6.92 24.80
C ILE A 255 -0.73 -8.19 24.17
N SER A 256 -1.94 -8.60 24.57
CA SER A 256 -2.60 -9.76 23.99
C SER A 256 -2.83 -9.59 22.48
N ASP A 257 -2.80 -10.69 21.71
CA ASP A 257 -3.01 -10.63 20.27
C ASP A 257 -4.36 -10.04 19.91
N GLN A 258 -5.41 -10.35 20.68
CA GLN A 258 -6.74 -9.77 20.50
C GLN A 258 -6.73 -8.25 20.70
N LEU A 259 -6.10 -7.75 21.76
CA LEU A 259 -6.00 -6.30 22.00
C LEU A 259 -5.13 -5.63 20.93
N ARG A 260 -4.03 -6.27 20.53
CA ARG A 260 -3.14 -5.79 19.48
C ARG A 260 -3.86 -5.55 18.15
N GLN A 261 -4.67 -6.51 17.69
CA GLN A 261 -5.47 -6.37 16.47
C GLN A 261 -6.45 -5.19 16.57
N ARG A 262 -7.14 -5.04 17.70
CA ARG A 262 -8.09 -3.95 17.94
C ARG A 262 -7.42 -2.58 17.98
N LEU A 263 -6.29 -2.48 18.69
CA LEU A 263 -5.52 -1.25 18.78
C LEU A 263 -4.88 -0.85 17.44
N ASN A 264 -4.45 -1.80 16.63
CA ASN A 264 -3.98 -1.53 15.26
C ASN A 264 -5.10 -0.91 14.40
N SER A 265 -6.33 -1.40 14.50
CA SER A 265 -7.47 -0.80 13.80
C SER A 265 -7.73 0.65 14.23
N ILE A 266 -7.65 0.94 15.53
CA ILE A 266 -7.74 2.32 16.04
C ILE A 266 -6.56 3.15 15.54
N GLN A 267 -5.35 2.60 15.56
CA GLN A 267 -4.14 3.26 15.09
C GLN A 267 -4.23 3.67 13.61
N ASP A 268 -4.77 2.81 12.76
CA ASP A 268 -4.89 3.06 11.31
C ASP A 268 -5.75 4.30 11.01
N VAL A 269 -6.77 4.58 11.83
CA VAL A 269 -7.70 5.71 11.66
C VAL A 269 -7.45 6.89 12.63
N SER A 270 -6.54 6.75 13.61
CA SER A 270 -6.26 7.80 14.61
C SER A 270 -5.13 8.74 14.20
N GLN A 271 -5.13 9.97 14.68
CA GLN A 271 -4.02 10.90 14.60
C GLN A 271 -3.48 11.17 16.01
N THR A 272 -2.16 11.23 16.16
CA THR A 272 -1.52 11.59 17.43
C THR A 272 -0.86 12.95 17.25
N ASP A 273 -1.29 13.91 18.02
CA ASP A 273 -0.73 15.26 18.06
C ASP A 273 -0.38 15.59 19.51
N SER A 274 0.91 15.85 19.79
CA SER A 274 1.40 16.14 21.14
C SER A 274 0.93 15.16 22.22
N GLY A 275 0.83 13.86 21.90
CA GLY A 275 0.38 12.81 22.82
C GLY A 275 -1.14 12.58 22.87
N ALA A 276 -1.94 13.47 22.31
CA ALA A 276 -3.40 13.29 22.21
C ALA A 276 -3.76 12.45 20.98
N ILE A 277 -4.58 11.43 21.19
CA ILE A 277 -5.09 10.57 20.12
C ILE A 277 -6.41 11.16 19.63
N ARG A 278 -6.52 11.39 18.32
CA ARG A 278 -7.73 11.95 17.67
C ARG A 278 -8.20 11.04 16.56
N VAL A 279 -9.52 10.85 16.43
CA VAL A 279 -10.16 10.11 15.35
C VAL A 279 -11.22 10.96 14.68
N SER A 280 -11.36 10.84 13.36
CA SER A 280 -12.41 11.58 12.63
C SER A 280 -13.78 10.98 12.88
N ARG A 281 -14.85 11.78 12.64
CA ARG A 281 -16.24 11.27 12.70
C ARG A 281 -16.50 10.11 11.75
N ALA A 282 -15.83 10.07 10.61
CA ALA A 282 -15.92 8.95 9.67
C ALA A 282 -15.34 7.63 10.21
N ALA A 283 -14.43 7.71 11.19
CA ALA A 283 -13.83 6.53 11.83
C ALA A 283 -14.69 5.91 12.93
N THR A 284 -15.87 6.50 13.27
CA THR A 284 -16.76 6.01 14.35
C THR A 284 -17.02 4.52 14.23
N ALA A 285 -17.31 4.00 13.04
CA ALA A 285 -17.60 2.59 12.82
C ALA A 285 -16.39 1.68 13.15
N VAL A 286 -15.18 2.10 12.75
CA VAL A 286 -13.93 1.35 13.00
C VAL A 286 -13.59 1.34 14.49
N VAL A 287 -13.77 2.48 15.16
CA VAL A 287 -13.52 2.61 16.60
C VAL A 287 -14.55 1.83 17.40
N GLU A 288 -15.84 1.88 17.03
CA GLU A 288 -16.91 1.09 17.65
C GLU A 288 -16.61 -0.42 17.57
N GLU A 289 -16.23 -0.90 16.39
CA GLU A 289 -15.88 -2.30 16.17
C GLU A 289 -14.63 -2.69 16.97
N ALA A 290 -13.61 -1.84 17.03
CA ALA A 290 -12.39 -2.08 17.79
C ALA A 290 -12.63 -2.09 19.30
N LEU A 291 -13.50 -1.24 19.83
CA LEU A 291 -13.88 -1.26 21.24
C LEU A 291 -14.67 -2.53 21.59
N GLY A 292 -15.59 -2.95 20.72
CA GLY A 292 -16.43 -4.12 20.94
C GLY A 292 -17.22 -4.04 22.24
N SER A 293 -17.63 -5.23 22.77
CA SER A 293 -18.34 -5.33 24.05
C SER A 293 -17.42 -5.46 25.26
N ASP A 294 -16.14 -5.73 25.03
CA ASP A 294 -15.17 -6.19 26.05
C ASP A 294 -14.34 -5.04 26.62
N ILE A 295 -14.20 -3.93 25.86
CA ILE A 295 -13.49 -2.73 26.33
C ILE A 295 -14.51 -1.80 26.99
N SER A 296 -14.28 -1.47 28.26
CA SER A 296 -15.11 -0.49 28.96
C SER A 296 -14.78 0.91 28.47
N TYR A 297 -15.79 1.70 28.05
CA TYR A 297 -15.58 3.07 27.66
C TYR A 297 -16.64 4.05 28.18
N GLU A 298 -16.20 5.28 28.46
CA GLU A 298 -17.06 6.45 28.72
C GLU A 298 -17.09 7.34 27.46
N SER A 299 -18.24 7.94 27.19
CA SER A 299 -18.39 8.80 26.03
C SER A 299 -19.29 10.00 26.29
N ASP A 300 -19.04 11.09 25.59
CA ASP A 300 -19.89 12.28 25.60
C ASP A 300 -21.15 12.11 24.71
N MET A 301 -22.02 13.13 24.71
CA MET A 301 -23.25 13.16 23.91
C MET A 301 -22.95 13.07 22.41
N SER A 302 -21.93 13.76 21.93
CA SER A 302 -21.59 13.80 20.49
C SER A 302 -21.16 12.45 19.94
N TRP A 303 -20.43 11.65 20.72
CA TRP A 303 -20.09 10.28 20.34
C TRP A 303 -21.33 9.40 20.29
N ARG A 304 -22.21 9.51 21.29
CA ARG A 304 -23.49 8.77 21.33
C ARG A 304 -24.39 9.12 20.15
N ASP A 305 -24.46 10.41 19.78
CA ASP A 305 -25.18 10.87 18.60
C ASP A 305 -24.58 10.29 17.31
N ALA A 306 -23.22 10.22 17.20
CA ALA A 306 -22.57 9.61 16.06
C ALA A 306 -22.87 8.10 15.95
N LEU A 307 -22.86 7.38 17.08
CA LEU A 307 -23.28 5.97 17.13
C LEU A 307 -24.75 5.78 16.79
N THR A 308 -25.62 6.66 17.28
CA THR A 308 -27.08 6.61 16.98
C THR A 308 -27.31 6.81 15.48
N ARG A 309 -26.61 7.78 14.85
CA ARG A 309 -26.69 7.97 13.39
C ARG A 309 -26.15 6.76 12.62
N LEU A 310 -25.04 6.19 13.08
CA LEU A 310 -24.47 4.98 12.47
C LEU A 310 -25.42 3.79 12.57
N ALA A 311 -25.99 3.54 13.76
CA ALA A 311 -26.98 2.49 13.99
C ALA A 311 -28.26 2.72 13.15
N GLY A 312 -28.73 3.97 13.09
CA GLY A 312 -29.84 4.38 12.24
C GLY A 312 -29.56 4.14 10.75
N ALA A 313 -28.33 4.46 10.29
CA ALA A 313 -27.91 4.20 8.92
C ALA A 313 -27.85 2.70 8.59
N ARG A 314 -27.39 1.86 9.54
CA ARG A 314 -27.35 0.40 9.36
C ARG A 314 -28.76 -0.20 9.23
N SER A 315 -29.70 0.23 10.06
CA SER A 315 -31.10 -0.24 10.07
C SER A 315 -31.99 0.40 8.99
N LEU A 316 -31.55 1.52 8.39
CA LEU A 316 -32.31 2.24 7.39
C LEU A 316 -32.65 1.35 6.18
N THR A 317 -33.90 1.30 5.79
CA THR A 317 -34.39 0.71 4.54
C THR A 317 -34.93 1.84 3.65
N PRO A 318 -34.05 2.46 2.83
CA PRO A 318 -34.43 3.59 2.01
C PRO A 318 -35.49 3.19 0.97
N VAL A 319 -36.49 4.03 0.82
CA VAL A 319 -37.51 3.90 -0.24
C VAL A 319 -37.09 4.83 -1.38
N ILE A 320 -37.13 4.31 -2.61
CA ILE A 320 -36.82 5.12 -3.79
C ILE A 320 -37.87 6.22 -3.91
N PRO A 321 -37.51 7.50 -4.08
CA PRO A 321 -38.46 8.59 -4.21
C PRO A 321 -39.45 8.37 -5.36
N SER A 322 -40.72 8.56 -5.13
CA SER A 322 -41.75 8.45 -6.17
C SER A 322 -41.63 9.46 -7.29
N ASP A 323 -40.96 10.58 -7.01
CA ASP A 323 -40.66 11.64 -7.96
C ASP A 323 -39.47 11.33 -8.90
N LEU A 324 -38.83 10.18 -8.71
CA LEU A 324 -37.78 9.70 -9.63
C LEU A 324 -38.44 9.00 -10.83
N ASN A 325 -38.47 9.67 -11.98
CA ASN A 325 -38.97 9.13 -13.24
C ASN A 325 -37.98 8.14 -13.90
N ALA A 326 -37.57 7.12 -13.17
CA ALA A 326 -36.68 6.07 -13.67
C ALA A 326 -36.93 4.76 -12.93
N GLU A 327 -36.99 3.68 -13.68
CA GLU A 327 -36.94 2.34 -13.09
C GLU A 327 -35.47 1.96 -12.85
N LEU A 328 -35.08 1.90 -11.58
CA LEU A 328 -33.73 1.52 -11.19
C LEU A 328 -33.53 0.01 -11.31
N ARG A 329 -32.42 -0.40 -11.92
CA ARG A 329 -31.95 -1.78 -11.93
C ARG A 329 -31.53 -2.21 -10.50
N ASP A 330 -31.46 -3.49 -10.22
CA ASP A 330 -31.19 -3.98 -8.86
C ASP A 330 -29.85 -3.49 -8.28
N TYR A 331 -28.81 -3.45 -9.10
CA TYR A 331 -27.55 -2.86 -8.65
C TYR A 331 -27.66 -1.36 -8.40
N GLN A 332 -28.47 -0.61 -9.17
CA GLN A 332 -28.71 0.82 -8.94
C GLN A 332 -29.53 1.05 -7.66
N LYS A 333 -30.50 0.18 -7.36
CA LYS A 333 -31.23 0.19 -6.06
C LYS A 333 -30.27 -0.03 -4.90
N THR A 334 -29.34 -0.98 -5.05
CA THR A 334 -28.28 -1.23 -4.06
C THR A 334 -27.39 0.00 -3.89
N GLY A 335 -26.99 0.65 -4.98
CA GLY A 335 -26.18 1.86 -4.94
C GLY A 335 -26.91 3.05 -4.31
N TYR A 336 -28.17 3.27 -4.68
CA TYR A 336 -29.02 4.28 -4.04
C TYR A 336 -29.16 4.02 -2.53
N THR A 337 -29.44 2.77 -2.13
CA THR A 337 -29.53 2.37 -0.72
C THR A 337 -28.26 2.68 0.06
N TRP A 338 -27.11 2.36 -0.53
CA TRP A 338 -25.80 2.65 0.07
C TRP A 338 -25.57 4.16 0.21
N LEU A 339 -25.85 4.95 -0.82
CA LEU A 339 -25.74 6.41 -0.78
C LEU A 339 -26.67 7.03 0.27
N ALA A 340 -27.94 6.59 0.33
CA ALA A 340 -28.91 7.08 1.30
C ALA A 340 -28.50 6.77 2.75
N LYS A 341 -27.92 5.59 3.00
CA LYS A 341 -27.33 5.23 4.30
C LYS A 341 -26.16 6.14 4.68
N LEU A 342 -25.23 6.40 3.77
CA LEU A 342 -24.13 7.34 4.02
C LEU A 342 -24.63 8.76 4.26
N ALA A 343 -25.60 9.21 3.49
CA ALA A 343 -26.22 10.53 3.67
C ALA A 343 -26.95 10.66 5.03
N HIS A 344 -27.58 9.58 5.50
CA HIS A 344 -28.19 9.53 6.84
C HIS A 344 -27.14 9.57 7.96
N TRP A 345 -26.04 8.84 7.78
CA TRP A 345 -24.91 8.86 8.71
C TRP A 345 -24.20 10.23 8.72
N GLY A 346 -24.29 10.99 7.62
CA GLY A 346 -23.63 12.29 7.46
C GLY A 346 -22.16 12.17 7.01
N ILE A 347 -21.77 11.01 6.49
CA ILE A 347 -20.42 10.76 5.99
C ILE A 347 -20.44 10.69 4.46
N GLY A 348 -19.49 11.35 3.83
CA GLY A 348 -19.40 11.36 2.37
C GLY A 348 -18.98 10.01 1.78
N GLY A 349 -19.30 9.81 0.49
CA GLY A 349 -18.96 8.58 -0.23
C GLY A 349 -18.54 8.84 -1.67
N CYS A 350 -17.91 7.84 -2.27
CA CYS A 350 -17.52 7.82 -3.68
C CYS A 350 -18.24 6.68 -4.41
N LEU A 351 -19.15 7.02 -5.31
CA LEU A 351 -19.76 6.05 -6.23
C LEU A 351 -18.83 5.89 -7.44
N ALA A 352 -18.09 4.79 -7.42
CA ALA A 352 -16.99 4.50 -8.32
C ALA A 352 -17.33 3.47 -9.40
N ASP A 353 -18.61 3.27 -9.68
CA ASP A 353 -19.13 2.37 -10.71
C ASP A 353 -18.51 2.68 -12.08
N ASP A 354 -18.33 1.66 -12.89
CA ASP A 354 -17.88 1.82 -14.28
C ASP A 354 -18.74 2.84 -15.03
N MET A 355 -18.18 3.46 -16.05
CA MET A 355 -18.90 4.42 -16.87
C MET A 355 -20.10 3.78 -17.57
N GLY A 356 -21.21 4.49 -17.63
CA GLY A 356 -22.43 4.00 -18.26
C GLY A 356 -23.34 3.17 -17.36
N LEU A 357 -22.97 2.93 -16.09
CA LEU A 357 -23.82 2.22 -15.11
C LEU A 357 -24.89 3.12 -14.43
N GLY A 358 -25.06 4.36 -14.88
CA GLY A 358 -26.10 5.26 -14.38
C GLY A 358 -25.80 5.86 -13.01
N LYS A 359 -24.56 6.31 -12.78
CA LYS A 359 -24.19 7.05 -11.54
C LYS A 359 -25.06 8.27 -11.30
N THR A 360 -25.36 9.03 -12.36
CA THR A 360 -26.17 10.26 -12.28
C THR A 360 -27.60 9.97 -11.77
N VAL A 361 -28.28 8.95 -12.29
CA VAL A 361 -29.65 8.62 -11.85
C VAL A 361 -29.68 8.16 -10.39
N GLN A 362 -28.67 7.41 -9.94
CA GLN A 362 -28.53 7.03 -8.52
C GLN A 362 -28.32 8.27 -7.63
N ALA A 363 -27.47 9.21 -8.07
CA ALA A 363 -27.25 10.47 -7.37
C ALA A 363 -28.53 11.36 -7.35
N LEU A 364 -29.27 11.44 -8.46
CA LEU A 364 -30.55 12.16 -8.53
C LEU A 364 -31.57 11.61 -7.55
N GLY A 365 -31.64 10.28 -7.37
CA GLY A 365 -32.49 9.66 -6.35
C GLY A 365 -32.18 10.17 -4.94
N VAL A 366 -30.91 10.25 -4.56
CA VAL A 366 -30.50 10.77 -3.24
C VAL A 366 -30.69 12.29 -3.16
N LEU A 367 -30.50 13.02 -4.25
CA LEU A 367 -30.76 14.46 -4.28
C LEU A 367 -32.24 14.79 -4.09
N LEU A 368 -33.16 13.96 -4.60
CA LEU A 368 -34.59 14.06 -4.32
C LEU A 368 -34.94 13.88 -2.85
N ASP A 369 -34.37 12.84 -2.21
CA ASP A 369 -34.57 12.59 -0.77
C ASP A 369 -34.09 13.77 0.10
N ARG A 370 -33.10 14.50 -0.38
CA ARG A 370 -32.47 15.59 0.33
C ARG A 370 -32.98 16.97 -0.08
N ALA A 371 -33.81 17.05 -1.09
CA ALA A 371 -34.26 18.30 -1.73
C ALA A 371 -34.85 19.30 -0.74
N ASN A 372 -35.67 18.82 0.23
CA ASN A 372 -36.36 19.68 1.21
C ASN A 372 -35.42 20.29 2.27
N LYS A 373 -34.19 19.84 2.34
CA LYS A 373 -33.25 20.23 3.42
C LYS A 373 -32.38 21.44 3.02
N GLY A 374 -32.25 21.73 1.73
CA GLY A 374 -31.46 22.86 1.24
C GLY A 374 -30.98 22.68 -0.21
N ALA A 375 -30.24 23.67 -0.70
CA ALA A 375 -29.70 23.65 -2.05
C ALA A 375 -28.54 22.68 -2.19
N ALA A 376 -28.42 22.07 -3.38
CA ALA A 376 -27.28 21.24 -3.76
C ALA A 376 -26.37 21.98 -4.76
N LEU A 377 -25.04 21.78 -4.60
CA LEU A 377 -24.03 22.23 -5.53
C LEU A 377 -23.44 21.04 -6.27
N ILE A 378 -23.54 21.06 -7.60
CA ILE A 378 -22.95 20.04 -8.48
C ILE A 378 -21.76 20.65 -9.20
N ILE A 379 -20.58 20.07 -9.00
CA ILE A 379 -19.35 20.45 -9.67
C ILE A 379 -19.00 19.36 -10.68
N ALA A 380 -19.03 19.71 -11.94
CA ALA A 380 -18.79 18.77 -13.04
C ALA A 380 -17.87 19.40 -14.11
N PRO A 381 -17.23 18.63 -14.98
CA PRO A 381 -16.58 19.18 -16.17
C PRO A 381 -17.55 20.01 -17.01
N THR A 382 -17.05 21.06 -17.66
CA THR A 382 -17.89 22.00 -18.42
C THR A 382 -18.78 21.30 -19.46
N SER A 383 -18.28 20.22 -20.06
CA SER A 383 -19.01 19.42 -21.05
C SER A 383 -20.14 18.55 -20.46
N VAL A 384 -20.13 18.32 -19.15
CA VAL A 384 -21.08 17.44 -18.46
C VAL A 384 -22.22 18.24 -17.81
N GLY A 385 -22.02 19.54 -17.55
CA GLY A 385 -23.01 20.37 -16.87
C GLY A 385 -24.38 20.38 -17.56
N SER A 386 -24.43 20.52 -18.88
CA SER A 386 -25.69 20.46 -19.65
C SER A 386 -26.32 19.04 -19.68
N ASN A 387 -25.52 17.99 -19.53
CA ASN A 387 -26.03 16.65 -19.39
C ASN A 387 -26.74 16.47 -18.05
N TRP A 388 -26.18 16.99 -16.96
CA TRP A 388 -26.81 17.02 -15.64
C TRP A 388 -28.18 17.71 -15.68
N GLN A 389 -28.27 18.86 -16.36
CA GLN A 389 -29.54 19.57 -16.50
C GLN A 389 -30.58 18.71 -17.22
N ARG A 390 -30.24 18.12 -18.37
CA ARG A 390 -31.15 17.26 -19.15
C ARG A 390 -31.55 15.99 -18.40
N GLU A 391 -30.61 15.34 -17.72
CA GLU A 391 -30.91 14.16 -16.91
C GLU A 391 -31.79 14.50 -15.72
N THR A 392 -31.60 15.68 -15.10
CA THR A 392 -32.50 16.17 -14.03
C THR A 392 -33.91 16.42 -14.56
N GLU A 393 -34.05 17.13 -15.67
CA GLU A 393 -35.35 17.39 -16.32
C GLU A 393 -36.07 16.08 -16.69
N LYS A 394 -35.32 15.07 -17.13
CA LYS A 394 -35.88 13.78 -17.52
C LYS A 394 -36.24 12.89 -16.34
N PHE A 395 -35.36 12.76 -15.36
CA PHE A 395 -35.49 11.76 -14.30
C PHE A 395 -35.93 12.32 -12.96
N ALA A 396 -35.74 13.61 -12.70
CA ALA A 396 -36.08 14.25 -11.43
C ALA A 396 -36.67 15.66 -11.67
N PRO A 397 -37.80 15.80 -12.39
CA PRO A 397 -38.35 17.09 -12.84
C PRO A 397 -38.79 18.00 -11.69
N SER A 398 -38.97 17.49 -10.48
CA SER A 398 -39.26 18.28 -9.27
C SER A 398 -38.03 19.08 -8.78
N LEU A 399 -36.80 18.72 -9.19
CA LEU A 399 -35.58 19.47 -8.92
C LEU A 399 -35.35 20.57 -9.95
N LYS A 400 -34.82 21.70 -9.50
CA LYS A 400 -34.58 22.87 -10.35
C LYS A 400 -33.10 22.98 -10.68
N ALA A 401 -32.69 22.36 -11.80
CA ALA A 401 -31.32 22.43 -12.29
C ALA A 401 -31.01 23.77 -12.96
N LYS A 402 -30.02 24.50 -12.46
CA LYS A 402 -29.62 25.85 -12.94
C LYS A 402 -28.11 25.86 -13.24
N LEU A 403 -27.75 26.18 -14.49
CA LEU A 403 -26.35 26.30 -14.91
C LEU A 403 -25.79 27.64 -14.44
N TYR A 404 -24.76 27.63 -13.60
CA TYR A 404 -24.13 28.86 -13.05
C TYR A 404 -23.61 29.82 -14.09
N ARG A 405 -23.20 29.35 -15.25
CA ARG A 405 -22.67 30.16 -16.36
C ARG A 405 -23.74 30.96 -17.09
N GLU A 406 -25.02 30.59 -16.97
CA GLU A 406 -26.13 31.14 -17.76
C GLU A 406 -26.97 32.17 -16.99
N HIS A 407 -26.63 32.45 -15.74
CA HIS A 407 -27.38 33.31 -14.84
C HIS A 407 -26.51 34.42 -14.24
N ASP A 408 -27.17 35.41 -13.64
CA ASP A 408 -26.45 36.28 -12.70
C ASP A 408 -25.90 35.45 -11.58
N ARG A 409 -24.59 35.39 -11.50
CA ARG A 409 -23.86 34.46 -10.66
C ARG A 409 -24.05 34.68 -9.17
N GLN A 410 -24.06 35.96 -8.76
CA GLN A 410 -24.26 36.29 -7.34
C GLN A 410 -25.70 36.01 -6.91
N ALA A 411 -26.65 36.57 -7.69
CA ALA A 411 -28.07 36.38 -7.41
C ALA A 411 -28.47 34.89 -7.38
N LEU A 412 -27.90 34.10 -8.28
CA LEU A 412 -28.16 32.65 -8.33
C LEU A 412 -27.69 31.93 -7.06
N VAL A 413 -26.47 32.22 -6.56
CA VAL A 413 -25.94 31.61 -5.34
C VAL A 413 -26.73 32.09 -4.12
N ASP A 414 -27.02 33.36 -4.02
CA ASP A 414 -27.72 33.95 -2.86
C ASP A 414 -29.18 33.46 -2.74
N SER A 415 -29.85 33.26 -3.88
CA SER A 415 -31.26 32.83 -3.93
C SER A 415 -31.47 31.30 -3.91
N ALA A 416 -30.37 30.51 -3.99
CA ALA A 416 -30.50 29.05 -4.03
C ALA A 416 -31.15 28.51 -2.75
N GLY A 417 -32.17 27.68 -2.87
CA GLY A 417 -32.97 27.12 -1.77
C GLY A 417 -33.24 25.64 -1.92
N PRO A 418 -34.15 25.10 -1.09
CA PRO A 418 -34.58 23.69 -1.21
C PRO A 418 -35.03 23.35 -2.62
N GLY A 419 -34.59 22.20 -3.13
CA GLY A 419 -34.90 21.73 -4.48
C GLY A 419 -34.05 22.35 -5.60
N ASP A 420 -33.24 23.37 -5.32
CA ASP A 420 -32.34 23.95 -6.31
C ASP A 420 -31.05 23.11 -6.45
N LEU A 421 -30.69 22.77 -7.69
CA LEU A 421 -29.42 22.18 -8.07
C LEU A 421 -28.59 23.20 -8.84
N ILE A 422 -27.59 23.80 -8.21
CA ILE A 422 -26.66 24.73 -8.86
C ILE A 422 -25.54 23.94 -9.49
N ILE A 423 -25.40 23.99 -10.82
CA ILE A 423 -24.42 23.24 -11.58
C ILE A 423 -23.31 24.19 -12.05
N THR A 424 -22.09 23.92 -11.65
CA THR A 424 -20.90 24.70 -12.03
C THR A 424 -19.76 23.83 -12.53
N SER A 425 -18.75 24.44 -13.16
CA SER A 425 -17.53 23.71 -13.54
C SER A 425 -16.41 23.91 -12.52
N TYR A 426 -15.45 22.97 -12.48
CA TYR A 426 -14.26 23.08 -11.65
C TYR A 426 -13.49 24.40 -11.88
N GLN A 427 -13.41 24.86 -13.12
CA GLN A 427 -12.74 26.12 -13.48
C GLN A 427 -13.52 27.34 -12.99
N LEU A 428 -14.85 27.34 -13.10
CA LEU A 428 -15.68 28.42 -12.59
C LEU A 428 -15.69 28.47 -11.08
N LEU A 429 -15.75 27.34 -10.42
CA LEU A 429 -15.60 27.27 -8.98
C LEU A 429 -14.27 27.89 -8.52
N GLN A 430 -13.15 27.50 -9.13
CA GLN A 430 -11.83 28.01 -8.77
C GLN A 430 -11.74 29.52 -8.94
N ARG A 431 -12.39 30.08 -9.95
CA ARG A 431 -12.38 31.52 -10.23
C ARG A 431 -13.25 32.31 -9.28
N ASP A 432 -14.41 31.78 -8.93
CA ASP A 432 -15.46 32.49 -8.19
C ASP A 432 -15.63 31.88 -6.77
N VAL A 433 -14.55 31.28 -6.17
CA VAL A 433 -14.59 30.49 -4.93
C VAL A 433 -15.25 31.23 -3.76
N ASP A 434 -14.96 32.53 -3.60
CA ASP A 434 -15.49 33.35 -2.51
C ASP A 434 -17.02 33.38 -2.49
N ARG A 435 -17.65 33.35 -3.66
CA ARG A 435 -19.12 33.33 -3.76
C ARG A 435 -19.71 32.02 -3.25
N PHE A 436 -19.05 30.91 -3.57
CA PHE A 436 -19.52 29.57 -3.17
C PHE A 436 -19.25 29.25 -1.69
N THR A 437 -18.19 29.85 -1.12
CA THR A 437 -17.83 29.71 0.31
C THR A 437 -18.63 30.66 1.21
N ALA A 438 -19.26 31.68 0.66
CA ALA A 438 -20.09 32.62 1.41
C ALA A 438 -21.37 32.00 2.00
N ARG A 439 -21.70 30.77 1.60
CA ARG A 439 -22.85 30.02 2.13
C ARG A 439 -22.53 28.56 2.38
N ALA A 440 -23.29 27.93 3.27
CA ALA A 440 -23.29 26.47 3.45
C ALA A 440 -24.22 25.81 2.40
N TRP A 441 -23.77 24.68 1.87
CA TRP A 441 -24.51 23.84 0.93
C TRP A 441 -25.05 22.62 1.66
N HIS A 442 -26.29 22.21 1.37
CA HIS A 442 -26.81 21.00 1.99
C HIS A 442 -26.19 19.73 1.39
N THR A 443 -25.94 19.73 0.08
CA THR A 443 -25.32 18.62 -0.62
C THR A 443 -24.31 19.13 -1.64
N LEU A 444 -23.11 18.55 -1.64
CA LEU A 444 -22.06 18.78 -2.62
C LEU A 444 -21.85 17.51 -3.43
N VAL A 445 -22.03 17.58 -4.73
CA VAL A 445 -21.73 16.48 -5.67
C VAL A 445 -20.54 16.86 -6.54
N LEU A 446 -19.54 15.99 -6.56
CA LEU A 446 -18.34 16.13 -7.39
C LEU A 446 -18.39 15.08 -8.50
N ASP A 447 -18.75 15.48 -9.70
CA ASP A 447 -18.77 14.57 -10.85
C ASP A 447 -17.41 14.57 -11.56
N GLU A 448 -17.00 13.39 -12.04
CA GLU A 448 -15.66 13.12 -12.54
C GLU A 448 -14.60 13.59 -11.51
N ALA A 449 -14.69 13.06 -10.30
CA ALA A 449 -13.89 13.48 -9.15
C ALA A 449 -12.37 13.33 -9.33
N GLN A 450 -11.90 12.65 -10.38
CA GLN A 450 -10.49 12.63 -10.76
C GLN A 450 -9.91 14.04 -11.03
N PHE A 451 -10.74 15.07 -11.26
CA PHE A 451 -10.28 16.45 -11.37
C PHE A 451 -9.67 17.03 -10.08
N ILE A 452 -9.95 16.40 -8.93
CA ILE A 452 -9.40 16.80 -7.62
C ILE A 452 -8.37 15.80 -7.07
N LYS A 453 -7.89 14.87 -7.89
CA LYS A 453 -6.94 13.84 -7.49
C LYS A 453 -5.58 14.36 -7.00
N ASN A 454 -5.14 15.50 -7.52
CA ASN A 454 -3.96 16.17 -7.02
C ASN A 454 -4.33 17.25 -5.99
N PHE A 455 -4.05 16.98 -4.72
CA PHE A 455 -4.42 17.85 -3.59
C PHE A 455 -3.73 19.22 -3.59
N GLN A 456 -2.65 19.40 -4.33
CA GLN A 456 -1.90 20.65 -4.44
C GLN A 456 -2.53 21.62 -5.44
N THR A 457 -3.43 21.16 -6.31
CA THR A 457 -4.06 22.02 -7.31
C THR A 457 -4.99 23.04 -6.68
N LYS A 458 -5.06 24.23 -7.29
CA LYS A 458 -6.00 25.28 -6.88
C LYS A 458 -7.46 24.80 -6.91
N THR A 459 -7.79 23.92 -7.86
CA THR A 459 -9.12 23.30 -7.98
C THR A 459 -9.45 22.45 -6.76
N ALA A 460 -8.56 21.55 -6.36
CA ALA A 460 -8.77 20.71 -5.18
C ALA A 460 -8.81 21.54 -3.88
N GLN A 461 -8.03 22.62 -3.80
CA GLN A 461 -8.07 23.57 -2.69
C GLN A 461 -9.42 24.30 -2.62
N ALA A 462 -9.93 24.80 -3.75
CA ALA A 462 -11.22 25.49 -3.81
C ALA A 462 -12.38 24.58 -3.38
N VAL A 463 -12.39 23.31 -3.86
CA VAL A 463 -13.44 22.35 -3.46
C VAL A 463 -13.43 22.09 -1.95
N ARG A 464 -12.25 22.00 -1.32
CA ARG A 464 -12.12 21.76 0.12
C ARG A 464 -12.57 22.93 1.00
N GLN A 465 -12.55 24.17 0.46
CA GLN A 465 -13.02 25.36 1.18
C GLN A 465 -14.56 25.44 1.27
N LEU A 466 -15.27 24.67 0.44
CA LEU A 466 -16.74 24.67 0.45
C LEU A 466 -17.25 24.07 1.76
N ASP A 467 -18.22 24.71 2.36
CA ASP A 467 -18.99 24.17 3.48
C ASP A 467 -20.19 23.38 2.94
N ALA A 468 -20.31 22.11 3.33
CA ALA A 468 -21.40 21.24 2.90
C ALA A 468 -21.68 20.16 3.94
N ASP A 469 -22.97 19.94 4.25
CA ASP A 469 -23.42 18.95 5.22
C ASP A 469 -23.08 17.51 4.77
N TRP A 470 -23.20 17.26 3.47
CA TRP A 470 -22.89 15.95 2.90
C TRP A 470 -22.20 16.08 1.54
N ARG A 471 -21.26 15.18 1.27
CA ARG A 471 -20.42 15.21 0.07
C ARG A 471 -20.46 13.88 -0.66
N LEU A 472 -20.71 13.92 -1.96
CA LEU A 472 -20.72 12.76 -2.85
C LEU A 472 -19.72 12.97 -3.99
N ALA A 473 -18.84 12.01 -4.21
CA ALA A 473 -18.02 11.95 -5.40
C ALA A 473 -18.56 10.88 -6.37
N LEU A 474 -18.57 11.22 -7.65
CA LEU A 474 -18.86 10.30 -8.75
C LEU A 474 -17.59 10.20 -9.61
N SER A 475 -17.11 9.00 -9.85
CA SER A 475 -15.92 8.76 -10.67
C SER A 475 -16.00 7.36 -11.29
N GLY A 476 -15.54 7.20 -12.53
CA GLY A 476 -15.27 5.85 -13.08
C GLY A 476 -13.89 5.32 -12.69
N THR A 477 -13.02 6.22 -12.19
CA THR A 477 -11.62 5.92 -11.87
C THR A 477 -11.21 6.62 -10.58
N PRO A 478 -11.58 6.08 -9.40
CA PRO A 478 -11.28 6.71 -8.10
C PRO A 478 -9.77 6.71 -7.79
N LEU A 479 -9.03 5.80 -8.40
CA LEU A 479 -7.58 5.67 -8.32
C LEU A 479 -7.04 5.34 -9.72
N GLU A 480 -6.03 6.10 -10.19
CA GLU A 480 -5.44 5.91 -11.50
C GLU A 480 -3.93 5.62 -11.46
N ASN A 481 -3.17 6.35 -10.63
CA ASN A 481 -1.72 6.32 -10.69
C ASN A 481 -1.01 6.07 -9.36
N HIS A 482 -1.50 6.60 -8.26
CA HIS A 482 -0.86 6.50 -6.94
C HIS A 482 -1.83 6.78 -5.79
N LEU A 483 -1.51 6.25 -4.60
CA LEU A 483 -2.35 6.36 -3.40
C LEU A 483 -2.61 7.80 -2.93
N GLY A 484 -1.79 8.75 -3.33
CA GLY A 484 -2.04 10.17 -3.07
C GLY A 484 -3.32 10.70 -3.74
N GLU A 485 -3.78 10.08 -4.84
CA GLU A 485 -5.05 10.40 -5.48
C GLU A 485 -6.23 9.98 -4.60
N LEU A 486 -6.16 8.76 -4.05
CA LEU A 486 -7.12 8.25 -3.09
C LEU A 486 -7.19 9.12 -1.83
N TRP A 487 -6.03 9.49 -1.29
CA TRP A 487 -5.96 10.38 -0.13
C TRP A 487 -6.61 11.75 -0.40
N SER A 488 -6.35 12.34 -1.57
CA SER A 488 -6.96 13.63 -1.96
C SER A 488 -8.49 13.55 -2.06
N LEU A 489 -8.99 12.47 -2.66
CA LEU A 489 -10.42 12.19 -2.77
C LEU A 489 -11.04 12.03 -1.38
N MET A 490 -10.49 11.13 -0.55
CA MET A 490 -11.01 10.85 0.79
C MET A 490 -10.94 12.08 1.70
N ARG A 491 -9.87 12.87 1.63
CA ARG A 491 -9.77 14.15 2.36
C ARG A 491 -10.89 15.13 1.99
N THR A 492 -11.39 15.06 0.75
CA THR A 492 -12.45 15.94 0.28
C THR A 492 -13.84 15.45 0.69
N ILE A 493 -14.13 14.15 0.56
CA ILE A 493 -15.47 13.59 0.85
C ILE A 493 -15.65 13.19 2.32
N SER A 494 -14.60 12.74 2.97
CA SER A 494 -14.60 12.28 4.38
C SER A 494 -13.38 12.86 5.12
N PRO A 495 -13.38 14.17 5.43
CA PRO A 495 -12.22 14.82 6.03
C PRO A 495 -11.73 14.11 7.29
N GLY A 496 -10.41 13.93 7.38
CA GLY A 496 -9.74 13.34 8.54
C GLY A 496 -9.69 11.82 8.57
N LEU A 497 -10.44 11.08 7.76
CA LEU A 497 -10.43 9.61 7.77
C LEU A 497 -9.02 9.03 7.59
N LEU A 498 -8.27 9.52 6.61
CA LEU A 498 -6.90 9.07 6.32
C LEU A 498 -5.80 9.94 6.96
N GLY A 499 -6.17 10.91 7.79
CA GLY A 499 -5.24 11.79 8.48
C GLY A 499 -4.50 12.80 7.58
N SER A 500 -3.37 13.32 8.07
CA SER A 500 -2.51 14.24 7.31
C SER A 500 -1.76 13.50 6.19
N TRP A 501 -1.34 14.24 5.15
CA TRP A 501 -0.57 13.66 4.05
C TRP A 501 0.72 12.99 4.50
N ASP A 502 1.49 13.63 5.36
CA ASP A 502 2.77 13.10 5.84
C ASP A 502 2.61 11.78 6.60
N ARG A 503 1.53 11.68 7.37
CA ARG A 503 1.20 10.43 8.06
C ARG A 503 0.75 9.36 7.08
N PHE A 504 -0.21 9.65 6.20
CA PHE A 504 -0.71 8.72 5.20
C PHE A 504 0.41 8.19 4.32
N ARG A 505 1.32 9.07 3.91
CA ARG A 505 2.50 8.71 3.13
C ARG A 505 3.37 7.68 3.84
N LYS A 506 3.71 7.94 5.13
CA LYS A 506 4.57 7.05 5.92
C LYS A 506 3.90 5.73 6.30
N SER A 507 2.59 5.76 6.63
CA SER A 507 1.87 4.59 7.15
C SER A 507 1.31 3.69 6.05
N PHE A 508 1.00 4.25 4.87
CA PHE A 508 0.35 3.51 3.78
C PHE A 508 1.06 3.67 2.44
N ALA A 509 1.26 4.91 1.93
CA ALA A 509 1.70 5.09 0.56
C ALA A 509 3.12 4.56 0.32
N GLU A 510 4.11 4.94 1.14
CA GLU A 510 5.49 4.44 0.97
C GLU A 510 5.63 2.94 1.21
N PRO A 511 5.06 2.33 2.27
CA PRO A 511 5.12 0.88 2.46
C PRO A 511 4.47 0.10 1.32
N ILE A 512 3.29 0.53 0.86
CA ILE A 512 2.56 -0.15 -0.21
C ILE A 512 3.26 0.05 -1.57
N GLU A 513 3.55 1.31 -1.94
CA GLU A 513 4.05 1.63 -3.28
C GLU A 513 5.53 1.28 -3.51
N ARG A 514 6.37 1.31 -2.45
CA ARG A 514 7.81 1.06 -2.56
C ARG A 514 8.25 -0.31 -2.07
N GLN A 515 7.57 -0.83 -1.03
CA GLN A 515 7.97 -2.07 -0.36
C GLN A 515 7.03 -3.24 -0.69
N GLY A 516 5.87 -2.99 -1.33
CA GLY A 516 4.87 -3.99 -1.64
C GLY A 516 4.20 -4.59 -0.39
N ASP A 517 4.05 -3.79 0.68
CA ASP A 517 3.47 -4.25 1.95
C ASP A 517 1.98 -4.58 1.80
N ARG A 518 1.68 -5.88 1.77
CA ARG A 518 0.32 -6.42 1.61
C ARG A 518 -0.57 -6.19 2.82
N ASP A 519 0.00 -6.23 4.02
CA ASP A 519 -0.77 -6.04 5.24
C ASP A 519 -1.26 -4.59 5.35
N ARG A 520 -0.41 -3.63 4.98
CA ARG A 520 -0.79 -2.21 4.89
C ARG A 520 -1.81 -1.95 3.79
N LEU A 521 -1.71 -2.65 2.66
CA LEU A 521 -2.69 -2.58 1.59
C LEU A 521 -4.08 -3.07 2.07
N LEU A 522 -4.12 -4.22 2.75
CA LEU A 522 -5.36 -4.77 3.33
C LEU A 522 -5.93 -3.85 4.42
N ALA A 523 -5.07 -3.27 5.26
CA ALA A 523 -5.49 -2.31 6.28
C ALA A 523 -6.11 -1.05 5.64
N LEU A 524 -5.47 -0.48 4.63
CA LEU A 524 -6.03 0.66 3.88
C LEU A 524 -7.38 0.30 3.24
N GLY A 525 -7.47 -0.87 2.60
CA GLY A 525 -8.71 -1.37 2.00
C GLY A 525 -9.86 -1.44 3.01
N ARG A 526 -9.62 -1.96 4.22
CA ARG A 526 -10.63 -2.00 5.30
C ARG A 526 -11.14 -0.61 5.69
N VAL A 527 -10.24 0.37 5.75
CA VAL A 527 -10.59 1.75 6.13
C VAL A 527 -11.43 2.45 5.06
N VAL A 528 -11.13 2.26 3.76
CA VAL A 528 -11.78 3.01 2.67
C VAL A 528 -13.00 2.32 2.06
N ARG A 529 -13.06 0.99 2.09
CA ARG A 529 -14.17 0.19 1.51
C ARG A 529 -15.59 0.65 1.88
N PRO A 530 -15.90 1.03 3.12
CA PRO A 530 -17.22 1.48 3.48
C PRO A 530 -17.68 2.73 2.71
N PHE A 531 -16.73 3.52 2.22
CA PHE A 531 -16.95 4.84 1.61
C PHE A 531 -16.76 4.87 0.09
N ILE A 532 -16.39 3.74 -0.52
CA ILE A 532 -16.22 3.60 -1.97
C ILE A 532 -17.03 2.40 -2.44
N LEU A 533 -18.01 2.65 -3.30
CA LEU A 533 -18.75 1.59 -3.98
C LEU A 533 -18.31 1.54 -5.44
N ARG A 534 -17.69 0.44 -5.83
CA ARG A 534 -17.25 0.17 -7.20
C ARG A 534 -17.86 -1.12 -7.71
N ARG A 535 -18.44 -1.07 -8.90
CA ARG A 535 -18.97 -2.24 -9.62
C ARG A 535 -18.57 -2.13 -11.06
N THR A 536 -18.16 -3.24 -11.64
CA THR A 536 -17.81 -3.32 -13.05
C THR A 536 -19.02 -3.70 -13.89
N LYS A 537 -18.99 -3.36 -15.18
CA LYS A 537 -20.05 -3.77 -16.11
C LYS A 537 -20.21 -5.29 -16.19
N LYS A 538 -19.08 -6.02 -16.12
CA LYS A 538 -19.08 -7.49 -16.15
C LYS A 538 -19.82 -8.12 -14.98
N GLU A 539 -19.78 -7.47 -13.80
CA GLU A 539 -20.45 -7.97 -12.59
C GLU A 539 -21.96 -7.73 -12.60
N VAL A 540 -22.42 -6.62 -13.18
CA VAL A 540 -23.79 -6.16 -12.97
C VAL A 540 -24.66 -6.13 -14.24
N LEU A 541 -24.09 -6.28 -15.44
CA LEU A 541 -24.79 -6.22 -16.71
C LEU A 541 -24.48 -7.45 -17.58
N SER A 542 -25.10 -8.57 -17.26
CA SER A 542 -24.99 -9.81 -18.08
C SER A 542 -25.60 -9.67 -19.48
N GLU A 543 -26.44 -8.66 -19.69
CA GLU A 543 -27.16 -8.39 -20.94
C GLU A 543 -26.41 -7.44 -21.89
N LEU A 544 -25.29 -6.79 -21.43
CA LEU A 544 -24.45 -5.99 -22.33
C LEU A 544 -23.78 -6.92 -23.35
N PRO A 545 -23.84 -6.58 -24.66
CA PRO A 545 -23.11 -7.33 -25.67
C PRO A 545 -21.62 -7.42 -25.34
N GLU A 546 -20.96 -8.46 -25.82
CA GLU A 546 -19.54 -8.67 -25.61
C GLU A 546 -18.70 -7.50 -26.14
N ARG A 547 -17.61 -7.20 -25.41
CA ARG A 547 -16.56 -6.29 -25.86
C ARG A 547 -15.33 -7.12 -26.22
N THR A 548 -14.92 -7.04 -27.50
CA THR A 548 -13.72 -7.69 -28.00
C THR A 548 -12.63 -6.65 -28.23
N GLU A 549 -11.43 -6.88 -27.71
CA GLU A 549 -10.27 -6.00 -27.92
C GLU A 549 -9.27 -6.67 -28.84
N VAL A 550 -8.86 -5.98 -29.91
CA VAL A 550 -7.91 -6.47 -30.89
C VAL A 550 -6.79 -5.44 -31.10
N ILE A 551 -5.56 -5.87 -30.93
CA ILE A 551 -4.39 -5.07 -31.26
C ILE A 551 -4.06 -5.31 -32.74
N ARG A 552 -4.03 -4.26 -33.53
CA ARG A 552 -3.63 -4.28 -34.94
C ARG A 552 -2.25 -3.61 -35.06
N HIS A 553 -1.29 -4.37 -35.52
CA HIS A 553 0.09 -3.90 -35.68
C HIS A 553 0.30 -3.28 -37.07
N ALA A 554 0.80 -2.03 -37.08
CA ALA A 554 1.26 -1.36 -38.30
C ALA A 554 2.78 -1.53 -38.43
N GLU A 555 3.23 -2.10 -39.53
CA GLU A 555 4.66 -2.25 -39.82
C GLU A 555 5.15 -0.99 -40.52
N LEU A 556 6.09 -0.25 -39.89
CA LEU A 556 6.65 0.97 -40.47
C LEU A 556 7.39 0.63 -41.76
N SER A 557 7.18 1.43 -42.83
CA SER A 557 7.97 1.38 -44.03
C SER A 557 9.44 1.66 -43.73
N GLU A 558 10.34 1.28 -44.62
CA GLU A 558 11.81 1.54 -44.43
C GLU A 558 12.10 3.02 -44.18
N GLU A 559 11.39 3.92 -44.84
CA GLU A 559 11.62 5.36 -44.73
C GLU A 559 11.11 5.88 -43.40
N GLU A 560 9.95 5.41 -42.94
CA GLU A 560 9.39 5.72 -41.62
C GLU A 560 10.34 5.19 -40.52
N ARG A 561 10.79 3.95 -40.67
CA ARG A 561 11.75 3.31 -39.74
C ARG A 561 13.04 4.13 -39.62
N LYS A 562 13.62 4.52 -40.74
CA LYS A 562 14.84 5.37 -40.76
C LYS A 562 14.65 6.68 -40.03
N LYS A 563 13.49 7.34 -40.23
CA LYS A 563 13.18 8.60 -39.51
C LYS A 563 12.96 8.37 -38.03
N TYR A 564 12.25 7.31 -37.65
CA TYR A 564 11.99 6.95 -36.27
C TYR A 564 13.30 6.64 -35.55
N ASP A 565 14.15 5.78 -36.11
CA ASP A 565 15.42 5.37 -35.51
C ASP A 565 16.43 6.54 -35.43
N ALA A 566 16.47 7.42 -36.41
CA ALA A 566 17.27 8.64 -36.36
C ALA A 566 16.83 9.56 -35.20
N ALA A 567 15.52 9.73 -34.99
CA ALA A 567 14.99 10.51 -33.87
C ALA A 567 15.28 9.85 -32.52
N ARG A 568 15.18 8.52 -32.44
CA ARG A 568 15.50 7.73 -31.23
C ARG A 568 16.99 7.85 -30.86
N MET A 569 17.89 7.71 -31.83
CA MET A 569 19.34 7.88 -31.62
C MET A 569 19.69 9.29 -31.19
N ALA A 570 19.03 10.31 -31.78
CA ALA A 570 19.21 11.70 -31.37
C ALA A 570 18.76 11.92 -29.91
N ALA A 571 17.62 11.34 -29.51
CA ALA A 571 17.14 11.39 -28.14
C ALA A 571 18.13 10.76 -27.16
N LEU A 572 18.64 9.55 -27.46
CA LEU A 572 19.61 8.86 -26.62
C LEU A 572 20.93 9.64 -26.51
N SER A 573 21.42 10.20 -27.65
CA SER A 573 22.63 11.01 -27.65
C SER A 573 22.51 12.30 -26.83
N GLU A 574 21.36 12.95 -26.86
CA GLU A 574 21.11 14.18 -26.10
C GLU A 574 20.99 13.88 -24.60
N ILE A 575 20.28 12.77 -24.23
CA ILE A 575 20.13 12.33 -22.85
C ILE A 575 21.50 11.93 -22.25
N THR A 576 22.37 11.26 -23.02
CA THR A 576 23.68 10.79 -22.53
C THR A 576 24.71 11.92 -22.40
N LYS A 577 24.64 12.94 -23.25
CA LYS A 577 25.60 14.08 -23.20
C LYS A 577 25.39 15.01 -22.00
N THR A 578 24.23 14.98 -21.36
CA THR A 578 23.84 15.90 -20.28
C THR A 578 23.98 15.27 -18.87
N GLY A 579 24.63 14.12 -18.73
CA GLY A 579 24.55 13.20 -17.57
C GLY A 579 25.12 13.65 -16.22
N ASP A 580 25.92 14.69 -16.09
CA ASP A 580 26.53 15.04 -14.78
C ASP A 580 26.34 16.52 -14.43
N GLY A 581 25.23 16.83 -13.75
CA GLY A 581 25.03 18.15 -13.13
C GLY A 581 23.71 18.86 -13.37
N GLU A 582 22.78 18.30 -14.16
CA GLU A 582 21.50 18.93 -14.41
C GLU A 582 20.41 18.49 -13.41
N PRO A 583 19.52 19.42 -12.96
CA PRO A 583 18.40 19.05 -12.12
C PRO A 583 17.48 18.00 -12.80
N ASP A 584 17.11 16.93 -12.09
CA ASP A 584 16.24 15.84 -12.54
C ASP A 584 14.95 16.36 -13.22
N SER A 585 14.42 17.49 -12.77
CA SER A 585 13.22 18.12 -13.35
C SER A 585 13.40 18.59 -14.79
N GLN A 586 14.58 19.10 -15.16
CA GLN A 586 14.84 19.57 -16.53
C GLN A 586 15.10 18.37 -17.45
N MET A 587 15.86 17.39 -17.00
CA MET A 587 16.06 16.14 -17.71
C MET A 587 14.74 15.46 -18.04
N ARG A 588 13.84 15.39 -17.07
CA ARG A 588 12.50 14.81 -17.22
C ARG A 588 11.67 15.53 -18.30
N ILE A 589 11.69 16.86 -18.35
CA ILE A 589 10.97 17.64 -19.38
C ILE A 589 11.48 17.29 -20.78
N ARG A 590 12.80 17.16 -20.95
CA ARG A 590 13.41 16.80 -22.25
C ARG A 590 13.05 15.38 -22.67
N VAL A 591 13.15 14.43 -21.74
CA VAL A 591 12.78 13.03 -22.02
C VAL A 591 11.30 12.96 -22.47
N LEU A 592 10.39 13.66 -21.79
CA LEU A 592 8.98 13.72 -22.18
C LEU A 592 8.75 14.37 -23.56
N ALA A 593 9.53 15.38 -23.91
CA ALA A 593 9.47 16.00 -25.24
C ALA A 593 9.91 15.01 -26.34
N TRP A 594 10.98 14.25 -26.12
CA TRP A 594 11.44 13.21 -27.04
C TRP A 594 10.44 12.05 -27.15
N LEU A 595 9.89 11.59 -26.04
CA LEU A 595 8.84 10.58 -26.04
C LEU A 595 7.61 11.03 -26.84
N THR A 596 7.21 12.30 -26.72
CA THR A 596 6.12 12.89 -27.52
C THR A 596 6.46 12.87 -29.00
N ARG A 597 7.69 13.25 -29.35
CA ARG A 597 8.16 13.27 -30.76
C ARG A 597 8.22 11.88 -31.36
N LEU A 598 8.71 10.88 -30.62
CA LEU A 598 8.74 9.48 -31.07
C LEU A 598 7.32 8.92 -31.27
N ARG A 599 6.37 9.25 -30.39
CA ARG A 599 4.97 8.86 -30.56
C ARG A 599 4.33 9.52 -31.78
N GLN A 600 4.64 10.79 -32.05
CA GLN A 600 4.18 11.47 -33.28
C GLN A 600 4.71 10.78 -34.52
N LEU A 601 6.01 10.41 -34.55
CA LEU A 601 6.61 9.67 -35.68
C LEU A 601 5.99 8.28 -35.86
N ALA A 602 5.65 7.59 -34.78
CA ALA A 602 4.94 6.31 -34.82
C ALA A 602 3.51 6.42 -35.36
N CYS A 603 2.85 7.56 -35.19
CA CYS A 603 1.53 7.84 -35.78
C CYS A 603 1.63 8.20 -37.26
N HIS A 604 2.39 9.24 -37.58
CA HIS A 604 2.59 9.73 -38.93
C HIS A 604 3.79 10.68 -39.00
N PRO A 605 4.75 10.48 -39.91
CA PRO A 605 5.96 11.34 -39.99
C PRO A 605 5.64 12.83 -40.25
N ALA A 606 4.56 13.14 -40.96
CA ALA A 606 4.14 14.51 -41.21
C ALA A 606 3.82 15.32 -39.93
N LEU A 607 3.60 14.65 -38.78
CA LEU A 607 3.38 15.35 -37.50
C LEU A 607 4.66 16.02 -36.99
N VAL A 608 5.82 15.56 -37.45
CA VAL A 608 7.13 16.08 -37.04
C VAL A 608 7.83 16.79 -38.21
N ASP A 609 7.72 16.23 -39.44
CA ASP A 609 8.32 16.76 -40.64
C ASP A 609 7.25 17.15 -41.67
N LYS A 610 6.94 18.42 -41.75
CA LYS A 610 5.90 18.96 -42.69
C LYS A 610 6.19 18.73 -44.16
N ARG A 611 7.42 18.30 -44.53
CA ARG A 611 7.80 17.98 -45.91
C ARG A 611 7.52 16.51 -46.27
N TRP A 612 6.96 15.75 -45.33
CA TRP A 612 6.55 14.37 -45.58
C TRP A 612 5.19 14.37 -46.33
N GLU A 613 5.24 13.97 -47.59
CA GLU A 613 4.04 13.93 -48.46
C GLU A 613 3.47 12.52 -48.69
N LYS A 614 4.18 11.48 -48.20
CA LYS A 614 3.78 10.08 -48.29
C LYS A 614 2.75 9.71 -47.21
N SER A 615 2.03 8.62 -47.45
CA SER A 615 1.19 8.00 -46.42
C SER A 615 2.02 7.47 -45.24
N SER A 616 1.41 6.97 -44.22
CA SER A 616 2.03 6.21 -43.15
C SER A 616 1.40 4.86 -42.99
N ALA A 617 2.20 3.91 -42.48
CA ALA A 617 1.71 2.53 -42.24
C ALA A 617 0.43 2.49 -41.39
N LYS A 618 0.30 3.40 -40.42
CA LYS A 618 -0.92 3.51 -39.60
C LYS A 618 -2.11 4.10 -40.36
N LEU A 619 -1.85 5.08 -41.23
CA LEU A 619 -2.91 5.64 -42.06
C LEU A 619 -3.43 4.59 -43.07
N ASP A 620 -2.51 3.84 -43.67
CA ASP A 620 -2.87 2.78 -44.61
C ASP A 620 -3.69 1.66 -43.92
N LEU A 621 -3.23 1.19 -42.75
CA LEU A 621 -3.98 0.22 -41.94
C LEU A 621 -5.36 0.76 -41.50
N PHE A 622 -5.45 2.04 -41.13
CA PHE A 622 -6.72 2.67 -40.81
C PHE A 622 -7.67 2.70 -42.02
N MET A 623 -7.17 2.99 -43.20
CA MET A 623 -7.99 3.00 -44.44
C MET A 623 -8.46 1.59 -44.83
N GLU A 624 -7.66 0.55 -44.59
CA GLU A 624 -8.09 -0.86 -44.74
C GLU A 624 -9.25 -1.18 -43.80
N ILE A 625 -9.10 -0.82 -42.50
CA ILE A 625 -10.17 -1.03 -41.50
C ILE A 625 -11.44 -0.26 -41.90
N VAL A 626 -11.33 0.97 -42.38
CA VAL A 626 -12.49 1.74 -42.86
C VAL A 626 -13.18 1.06 -44.00
N ALA A 627 -12.46 0.44 -44.95
CA ALA A 627 -13.05 -0.33 -46.03
C ALA A 627 -13.82 -1.55 -45.50
N GLU A 628 -13.23 -2.34 -44.59
CA GLU A 628 -13.87 -3.47 -43.90
C GLU A 628 -15.17 -3.06 -43.18
N LEU A 629 -15.14 -1.92 -42.44
CA LEU A 629 -16.31 -1.40 -41.73
C LEU A 629 -17.45 -0.98 -42.64
N ARG A 630 -17.13 -0.39 -43.81
CA ARG A 630 -18.12 0.02 -44.78
C ARG A 630 -18.82 -1.15 -45.46
N GLU A 631 -18.06 -2.21 -45.79
CA GLU A 631 -18.64 -3.46 -46.31
C GLU A 631 -19.60 -4.11 -45.32
N GLY A 632 -19.29 -4.02 -44.00
CA GLY A 632 -20.13 -4.56 -42.93
C GLY A 632 -21.25 -3.63 -42.45
N GLU A 633 -21.43 -2.43 -43.01
CA GLU A 633 -22.35 -1.38 -42.55
C GLU A 633 -22.17 -1.02 -41.07
N HIS A 634 -20.92 -1.08 -40.60
CA HIS A 634 -20.55 -0.75 -39.22
C HIS A 634 -20.25 0.75 -39.04
N ARG A 635 -20.37 1.22 -37.77
CA ARG A 635 -20.05 2.59 -37.42
C ARG A 635 -18.96 2.61 -36.36
N ALA A 636 -17.98 3.53 -36.49
CA ALA A 636 -16.86 3.57 -35.60
C ALA A 636 -16.64 4.94 -34.95
N LEU A 637 -16.21 4.89 -33.68
CA LEU A 637 -15.56 6.02 -33.00
C LEU A 637 -14.06 5.91 -33.23
N VAL A 638 -13.43 6.99 -33.66
CA VAL A 638 -11.99 7.06 -33.94
C VAL A 638 -11.35 8.07 -32.99
N PHE A 639 -10.48 7.59 -32.12
CA PHE A 639 -9.82 8.41 -31.13
C PHE A 639 -8.34 8.58 -31.41
N SER A 640 -7.86 9.83 -31.32
CA SER A 640 -6.43 10.14 -31.28
C SER A 640 -6.15 11.26 -30.28
N GLN A 641 -4.99 11.23 -29.63
CA GLN A 641 -4.53 12.34 -28.81
C GLN A 641 -4.04 13.53 -29.64
N PHE A 642 -3.59 13.27 -30.86
CA PHE A 642 -3.04 14.29 -31.75
C PHE A 642 -4.12 14.84 -32.70
N VAL A 643 -4.56 16.08 -32.45
CA VAL A 643 -5.54 16.76 -33.32
C VAL A 643 -5.04 16.86 -34.77
N GLN A 644 -3.72 17.08 -34.95
CA GLN A 644 -3.12 17.10 -36.28
C GLN A 644 -3.19 15.74 -36.98
N HIS A 645 -3.10 14.61 -36.25
CA HIS A 645 -3.30 13.29 -36.82
C HIS A 645 -4.75 13.11 -37.31
N LEU A 646 -5.74 13.53 -36.49
CA LEU A 646 -7.14 13.53 -36.93
C LEU A 646 -7.35 14.38 -38.20
N SER A 647 -6.60 15.48 -38.41
CA SER A 647 -6.69 16.29 -39.64
C SER A 647 -6.19 15.51 -40.86
N LEU A 648 -5.10 14.73 -40.72
CA LEU A 648 -4.60 13.86 -41.81
C LEU A 648 -5.59 12.73 -42.13
N LEU A 649 -6.25 12.14 -41.09
CA LEU A 649 -7.33 11.17 -41.34
C LEU A 649 -8.49 11.77 -42.10
N ARG A 650 -8.91 13.01 -41.74
CA ARG A 650 -9.98 13.73 -42.46
C ARG A 650 -9.65 13.94 -43.93
N GLU A 651 -8.43 14.42 -44.23
CA GLU A 651 -7.98 14.58 -45.61
C GLU A 651 -8.01 13.29 -46.41
N ALA A 652 -7.66 12.15 -45.79
CA ALA A 652 -7.71 10.84 -46.42
C ALA A 652 -9.17 10.37 -46.66
N LEU A 653 -10.04 10.54 -45.67
CA LEU A 653 -11.47 10.17 -45.74
C LEU A 653 -12.23 11.03 -46.77
N ASP A 654 -11.94 12.34 -46.85
CA ASP A 654 -12.54 13.27 -47.82
C ASP A 654 -12.23 12.85 -49.27
N LYS A 655 -11.00 12.33 -49.54
CA LYS A 655 -10.60 11.81 -50.84
C LYS A 655 -11.42 10.62 -51.31
N ILE A 656 -11.92 9.78 -50.43
CA ILE A 656 -12.73 8.60 -50.72
C ILE A 656 -14.22 8.80 -50.46
N GLY A 657 -14.64 10.03 -50.05
CA GLY A 657 -16.02 10.41 -49.86
C GLY A 657 -16.73 9.76 -48.65
N VAL A 658 -15.98 9.37 -47.62
CA VAL A 658 -16.53 8.80 -46.36
C VAL A 658 -17.16 9.95 -45.55
N LYS A 659 -18.40 9.76 -45.10
CA LYS A 659 -19.07 10.75 -44.24
C LYS A 659 -18.68 10.52 -42.78
N TYR A 660 -18.26 11.57 -42.10
CA TYR A 660 -17.88 11.51 -40.70
C TYR A 660 -18.37 12.74 -39.93
N GLN A 661 -18.49 12.59 -38.60
CA GLN A 661 -18.59 13.69 -37.63
C GLN A 661 -17.19 13.98 -37.06
N TYR A 662 -16.98 15.19 -36.56
CA TYR A 662 -15.70 15.62 -36.02
C TYR A 662 -15.86 16.41 -34.72
N LEU A 663 -14.98 16.10 -33.72
CA LEU A 663 -15.00 16.76 -32.44
C LEU A 663 -13.60 16.87 -31.84
N ASP A 664 -13.18 18.08 -31.48
CA ASP A 664 -11.94 18.35 -30.77
C ASP A 664 -12.15 19.34 -29.61
N GLY A 665 -11.04 19.71 -28.93
CA GLY A 665 -11.05 20.62 -27.77
C GLY A 665 -11.52 22.03 -28.11
N SER A 666 -11.45 22.47 -29.38
CA SER A 666 -11.85 23.81 -29.85
C SER A 666 -13.33 23.88 -30.22
N THR A 667 -14.02 22.73 -30.35
CA THR A 667 -15.41 22.65 -30.76
C THR A 667 -16.35 23.29 -29.72
N PRO A 668 -17.13 24.32 -30.05
CA PRO A 668 -18.08 24.96 -29.14
C PRO A 668 -19.13 23.97 -28.63
N ALA A 669 -19.64 24.18 -27.40
CA ALA A 669 -20.55 23.24 -26.75
C ALA A 669 -21.81 22.91 -27.56
N ALA A 670 -22.43 23.91 -28.19
CA ALA A 670 -23.60 23.72 -29.03
C ALA A 670 -23.31 22.83 -30.26
N LYS A 671 -22.22 23.10 -30.99
CA LYS A 671 -21.80 22.28 -32.13
C LYS A 671 -21.37 20.88 -31.74
N ARG A 672 -20.83 20.71 -30.51
CA ARG A 672 -20.48 19.40 -29.96
C ARG A 672 -21.71 18.53 -29.80
N GLN A 673 -22.79 19.10 -29.26
CA GLN A 673 -24.04 18.39 -29.08
C GLN A 673 -24.70 18.06 -30.42
N GLU A 674 -24.72 19.00 -31.32
CA GLU A 674 -25.25 18.79 -32.68
C GLU A 674 -24.53 17.63 -33.40
N ALA A 675 -23.19 17.56 -33.34
CA ALA A 675 -22.42 16.46 -33.93
C ALA A 675 -22.77 15.10 -33.31
N VAL A 676 -22.97 15.05 -31.97
CA VAL A 676 -23.41 13.84 -31.27
C VAL A 676 -24.80 13.41 -31.71
N ASP A 677 -25.76 14.35 -31.77
CA ASP A 677 -27.16 14.06 -32.12
C ASP A 677 -27.26 13.58 -33.58
N ARG A 678 -26.51 14.21 -34.49
CA ARG A 678 -26.41 13.77 -35.89
C ARG A 678 -25.83 12.37 -36.05
N PHE A 679 -24.74 12.07 -35.33
CA PHE A 679 -24.15 10.73 -35.36
C PHE A 679 -25.12 9.68 -34.79
N GLN A 680 -25.81 9.98 -33.70
CA GLN A 680 -26.82 9.08 -33.10
C GLN A 680 -28.04 8.89 -34.02
N ALA A 681 -28.42 9.91 -34.79
CA ALA A 681 -29.48 9.80 -35.80
C ALA A 681 -29.04 9.05 -37.08
N GLY A 682 -27.78 8.65 -37.16
CA GLY A 682 -27.27 7.87 -38.29
C GLY A 682 -26.54 8.66 -39.35
N GLU A 683 -26.26 9.94 -39.11
CA GLU A 683 -25.50 10.77 -40.04
C GLU A 683 -24.00 10.61 -39.85
N GLY A 684 -23.33 9.90 -40.75
CA GLY A 684 -21.91 9.61 -40.73
C GLY A 684 -21.58 8.15 -40.35
N GLU A 685 -20.57 7.61 -41.02
CA GLU A 685 -20.04 6.25 -40.81
C GLU A 685 -19.01 6.26 -39.63
N LEU A 686 -18.28 7.35 -39.51
CA LEU A 686 -17.24 7.54 -38.51
C LEU A 686 -17.49 8.79 -37.67
N PHE A 687 -16.98 8.75 -36.42
CA PHE A 687 -16.88 9.93 -35.56
C PHE A 687 -15.43 10.11 -35.12
N LEU A 688 -14.75 11.09 -35.67
CA LEU A 688 -13.36 11.43 -35.32
C LEU A 688 -13.35 12.33 -34.09
N ILE A 689 -12.72 11.86 -33.01
CA ILE A 689 -12.78 12.53 -31.71
C ILE A 689 -11.37 12.68 -31.13
N SER A 690 -10.98 13.87 -30.72
CA SER A 690 -9.75 13.98 -29.95
C SER A 690 -9.94 13.37 -28.57
N LEU A 691 -8.96 12.58 -28.10
CA LEU A 691 -9.07 11.82 -26.84
C LEU A 691 -9.41 12.70 -25.63
N LYS A 692 -8.85 13.92 -25.57
CA LYS A 692 -9.18 14.90 -24.53
C LYS A 692 -10.62 15.44 -24.62
N ALA A 693 -11.18 15.59 -25.83
CA ALA A 693 -12.54 16.08 -26.03
C ALA A 693 -13.57 14.94 -25.85
N GLY A 694 -13.19 13.72 -26.17
CA GLY A 694 -14.01 12.51 -25.97
C GLY A 694 -14.13 12.06 -24.52
N GLY A 695 -13.27 12.56 -23.63
CA GLY A 695 -13.17 12.09 -22.25
C GLY A 695 -14.35 12.40 -21.32
N THR A 696 -15.40 13.14 -21.76
CA THR A 696 -16.46 13.59 -20.84
C THR A 696 -17.86 13.55 -21.46
N GLY A 697 -18.75 12.76 -20.83
CA GLY A 697 -20.21 12.89 -20.90
C GLY A 697 -20.93 12.57 -22.23
N LEU A 698 -20.24 12.08 -23.27
CA LEU A 698 -20.87 11.76 -24.56
C LEU A 698 -21.56 10.41 -24.51
N ASN A 699 -22.71 10.28 -25.16
CA ASN A 699 -23.39 9.00 -25.39
C ASN A 699 -23.34 8.70 -26.88
N LEU A 700 -22.64 7.63 -27.28
CA LEU A 700 -22.37 7.30 -28.70
C LEU A 700 -22.62 5.80 -28.99
N THR A 701 -23.78 5.30 -28.52
CA THR A 701 -24.17 3.89 -28.67
C THR A 701 -24.54 3.48 -30.10
N ALA A 702 -24.61 4.45 -31.03
CA ALA A 702 -24.78 4.15 -32.46
C ALA A 702 -23.52 3.51 -33.08
N ALA A 703 -22.38 3.57 -32.41
CA ALA A 703 -21.15 2.92 -32.86
C ALA A 703 -21.03 1.53 -32.25
N ASP A 704 -20.60 0.57 -33.02
CA ASP A 704 -20.27 -0.81 -32.64
C ASP A 704 -18.76 -1.11 -32.81
N TYR A 705 -17.99 -0.14 -33.31
CA TYR A 705 -16.53 -0.18 -33.35
C TYR A 705 -15.90 1.03 -32.68
N VAL A 706 -14.75 0.81 -32.05
CA VAL A 706 -13.92 1.86 -31.47
C VAL A 706 -12.48 1.66 -31.93
N ILE A 707 -11.88 2.70 -32.51
CA ILE A 707 -10.52 2.66 -33.03
C ILE A 707 -9.66 3.65 -32.27
N HIS A 708 -8.69 3.18 -31.52
CA HIS A 708 -7.63 3.97 -30.90
C HIS A 708 -6.44 4.04 -31.86
N MET A 709 -6.22 5.21 -32.43
CA MET A 709 -5.13 5.44 -33.39
C MET A 709 -3.74 5.42 -32.75
N ASP A 710 -3.66 5.78 -31.49
CA ASP A 710 -2.41 5.86 -30.71
C ASP A 710 -2.66 5.50 -29.24
N PRO A 711 -1.80 4.67 -28.61
CA PRO A 711 -1.95 4.31 -27.22
C PRO A 711 -1.65 5.50 -26.29
N TRP A 712 -2.44 5.65 -25.23
CA TRP A 712 -2.28 6.67 -24.20
C TRP A 712 -1.52 6.10 -22.98
N TRP A 713 -0.82 6.96 -22.24
CA TRP A 713 -0.09 6.57 -21.05
C TRP A 713 -0.96 5.96 -19.93
N ASN A 714 -2.22 6.39 -19.85
CA ASN A 714 -3.18 5.92 -18.87
C ASN A 714 -4.29 5.12 -19.57
N PRO A 715 -4.36 3.79 -19.37
CA PRO A 715 -5.37 2.93 -19.99
C PRO A 715 -6.79 3.31 -19.61
N ALA A 716 -7.01 3.87 -18.40
CA ALA A 716 -8.33 4.29 -17.95
C ALA A 716 -8.97 5.38 -18.84
N VAL A 717 -8.16 6.23 -19.48
CA VAL A 717 -8.66 7.25 -20.43
C VAL A 717 -9.13 6.62 -21.74
N GLU A 718 -8.45 5.56 -22.22
CA GLU A 718 -8.89 4.79 -23.39
C GLU A 718 -10.17 4.01 -23.09
N ASP A 719 -10.20 3.36 -21.91
CA ASP A 719 -11.39 2.63 -21.47
C ASP A 719 -12.59 3.60 -21.33
N GLN A 720 -12.35 4.81 -20.79
CA GLN A 720 -13.35 5.86 -20.72
C GLN A 720 -13.85 6.30 -22.11
N ALA A 721 -12.98 6.37 -23.10
CA ALA A 721 -13.36 6.69 -24.47
C ALA A 721 -14.15 5.55 -25.11
N THR A 722 -13.73 4.30 -24.93
CA THR A 722 -14.42 3.10 -25.37
C THR A 722 -15.82 2.96 -24.76
N ASP A 723 -15.97 3.31 -23.49
CA ASP A 723 -17.23 3.28 -22.77
C ASP A 723 -18.30 4.24 -23.27
N ARG A 724 -17.97 5.11 -24.25
CA ARG A 724 -18.97 5.91 -24.97
C ARG A 724 -19.83 5.08 -25.92
N ALA A 725 -19.27 4.01 -26.50
CA ALA A 725 -19.99 3.05 -27.33
C ALA A 725 -20.52 1.86 -26.51
N HIS A 726 -19.71 1.33 -25.57
CA HIS A 726 -20.04 0.16 -24.77
C HIS A 726 -20.72 0.56 -23.43
N ARG A 727 -22.01 0.83 -23.47
CA ARG A 727 -22.81 1.26 -22.32
C ARG A 727 -24.27 0.83 -22.45
N ILE A 728 -25.09 1.05 -21.42
CA ILE A 728 -26.53 0.77 -21.43
C ILE A 728 -27.18 1.41 -22.67
N GLY A 729 -27.91 0.63 -23.44
CA GLY A 729 -28.52 1.01 -24.70
C GLY A 729 -27.73 0.54 -25.95
N GLN A 730 -26.59 -0.08 -25.78
CA GLN A 730 -25.88 -0.78 -26.85
C GLN A 730 -26.54 -2.13 -27.11
N THR A 731 -26.84 -2.42 -28.38
CA THR A 731 -27.50 -3.67 -28.81
C THR A 731 -26.59 -4.58 -29.66
N ARG A 732 -25.44 -4.06 -30.09
CA ARG A 732 -24.44 -4.78 -30.90
C ARG A 732 -23.18 -5.07 -30.10
N ALA A 733 -22.49 -6.17 -30.40
CA ALA A 733 -21.15 -6.42 -29.85
C ALA A 733 -20.20 -5.26 -30.22
N VAL A 734 -19.36 -4.84 -29.28
CA VAL A 734 -18.42 -3.71 -29.51
C VAL A 734 -17.02 -4.25 -29.72
N THR A 735 -16.46 -3.99 -30.90
CA THR A 735 -15.08 -4.31 -31.24
C THR A 735 -14.19 -3.10 -31.07
N VAL A 736 -13.10 -3.26 -30.31
CA VAL A 736 -12.12 -2.20 -30.02
C VAL A 736 -10.81 -2.52 -30.72
N TYR A 737 -10.44 -1.73 -31.71
CA TYR A 737 -9.13 -1.80 -32.35
C TYR A 737 -8.13 -0.85 -31.69
N ARG A 738 -6.96 -1.38 -31.32
CA ARG A 738 -5.79 -0.55 -30.94
C ARG A 738 -4.73 -0.67 -32.00
N LEU A 739 -4.48 0.44 -32.71
CA LEU A 739 -3.46 0.52 -33.74
C LEU A 739 -2.10 0.87 -33.14
N VAL A 740 -1.13 -0.02 -33.30
CA VAL A 740 0.19 0.08 -32.68
C VAL A 740 1.26 -0.08 -33.75
N ALA A 741 2.16 0.89 -33.83
CA ALA A 741 3.33 0.75 -34.69
C ALA A 741 4.32 -0.25 -34.06
N LYS A 742 4.64 -1.30 -34.84
CA LYS A 742 5.52 -2.39 -34.40
C LYS A 742 6.94 -1.90 -34.16
N ASP A 743 7.59 -2.42 -33.13
CA ASP A 743 8.96 -2.08 -32.72
C ASP A 743 9.18 -0.58 -32.43
N THR A 744 8.19 0.03 -31.81
CA THR A 744 8.24 1.44 -31.37
C THR A 744 7.87 1.60 -29.90
N ILE A 745 8.01 2.83 -29.42
CA ILE A 745 7.58 3.23 -28.06
C ILE A 745 6.12 2.86 -27.74
N GLU A 746 5.27 2.68 -28.75
CA GLU A 746 3.87 2.37 -28.54
C GLU A 746 3.65 0.95 -27.98
N GLN A 747 4.46 -0.04 -28.38
CA GLN A 747 4.43 -1.37 -27.78
C GLN A 747 4.82 -1.32 -26.30
N GLN A 748 5.83 -0.52 -25.95
CA GLN A 748 6.26 -0.34 -24.57
C GLN A 748 5.16 0.31 -23.70
N ILE A 749 4.41 1.26 -24.27
CA ILE A 749 3.27 1.86 -23.58
C ILE A 749 2.17 0.81 -23.30
N LEU A 750 1.91 -0.10 -24.25
CA LEU A 750 0.92 -1.16 -24.03
C LEU A 750 1.38 -2.18 -22.97
N ALA A 751 2.67 -2.52 -22.91
CA ALA A 751 3.20 -3.39 -21.87
C ALA A 751 2.98 -2.79 -20.47
N LEU A 752 3.19 -1.48 -20.32
CA LEU A 752 2.92 -0.75 -19.09
C LEU A 752 1.42 -0.71 -18.70
N HIS A 753 0.50 -0.91 -19.65
CA HIS A 753 -0.93 -0.96 -19.34
C HIS A 753 -1.31 -2.18 -18.51
N ALA A 754 -0.64 -3.33 -18.70
CA ALA A 754 -0.87 -4.55 -17.93
C ALA A 754 -0.55 -4.32 -16.45
N ASP A 755 0.63 -3.77 -16.16
CA ASP A 755 1.11 -3.49 -14.80
C ASP A 755 0.21 -2.50 -14.05
N LYS A 756 -0.30 -1.47 -14.75
CA LYS A 756 -1.19 -0.46 -14.15
C LYS A 756 -2.59 -0.99 -13.83
N ARG A 757 -3.12 -1.92 -14.60
CA ARG A 757 -4.43 -2.53 -14.31
C ARG A 757 -4.40 -3.37 -13.04
N GLU A 758 -3.29 -4.06 -12.76
CA GLU A 758 -3.10 -4.83 -11.52
C GLU A 758 -3.13 -3.95 -10.26
N LEU A 759 -2.53 -2.76 -10.30
CA LEU A 759 -2.54 -1.85 -9.14
C LEU A 759 -3.95 -1.39 -8.76
N ILE A 760 -4.75 -1.03 -9.77
CA ILE A 760 -6.10 -0.49 -9.55
C ILE A 760 -7.00 -1.55 -8.93
N SER A 761 -6.91 -2.80 -9.40
CA SER A 761 -7.62 -3.92 -8.78
C SER A 761 -7.11 -4.21 -7.38
N GLY A 762 -5.81 -4.10 -7.14
CA GLY A 762 -5.19 -4.43 -5.86
C GLY A 762 -5.62 -3.57 -4.68
N VAL A 763 -5.71 -2.25 -4.80
CA VAL A 763 -6.17 -1.36 -3.71
C VAL A 763 -7.65 -1.55 -3.42
N LEU A 764 -8.45 -1.81 -4.45
CA LEU A 764 -9.89 -1.99 -4.33
C LEU A 764 -10.28 -3.46 -4.10
N ASP A 765 -9.46 -4.41 -4.56
CA ASP A 765 -9.67 -5.86 -4.48
C ASP A 765 -8.59 -6.62 -3.69
N GLY A 766 -7.45 -6.03 -3.38
CA GLY A 766 -6.43 -6.56 -2.45
C GLY A 766 -5.11 -7.06 -3.03
N ALA A 767 -4.65 -6.61 -4.21
CA ALA A 767 -3.31 -6.96 -4.73
C ALA A 767 -2.60 -5.88 -5.57
N ASP A 768 -1.35 -5.88 -5.62
CA ASP A 768 -0.12 -5.08 -5.69
C ASP A 768 0.22 -4.21 -6.91
N ARG A 769 0.99 -3.12 -6.67
CA ARG A 769 2.00 -2.30 -7.42
C ARG A 769 1.59 -1.35 -8.55
N ALA A 770 1.92 -0.04 -8.43
CA ALA A 770 2.76 0.79 -9.31
C ALA A 770 2.94 2.25 -8.86
N GLY A 771 4.18 2.71 -8.86
CA GLY A 771 4.59 4.10 -8.62
C GLY A 771 4.68 4.97 -9.88
N LYS A 772 4.93 6.26 -9.72
CA LYS A 772 5.35 7.16 -10.83
C LYS A 772 6.66 6.67 -11.41
N MET A 773 6.72 6.55 -12.74
CA MET A 773 7.96 6.23 -13.43
C MET A 773 9.05 7.26 -13.12
N SER A 774 10.23 6.77 -12.75
CA SER A 774 11.43 7.58 -12.59
C SER A 774 11.95 8.06 -13.95
N THR A 775 12.87 9.04 -13.94
CA THR A 775 13.53 9.49 -15.17
C THR A 775 14.27 8.35 -15.85
N ASP A 776 14.88 7.44 -15.09
CA ASP A 776 15.58 6.27 -15.61
C ASP A 776 14.64 5.27 -16.29
N GLU A 777 13.44 5.03 -15.71
CA GLU A 777 12.41 4.20 -16.34
C GLU A 777 11.92 4.80 -17.65
N LEU A 778 11.69 6.12 -17.70
CA LEU A 778 11.33 6.82 -18.94
C LEU A 778 12.44 6.73 -20.00
N VAL A 779 13.71 6.78 -19.61
CA VAL A 779 14.87 6.59 -20.50
C VAL A 779 14.94 5.14 -20.98
N SER A 780 14.63 4.17 -20.14
CA SER A 780 14.63 2.76 -20.50
C SER A 780 13.64 2.44 -21.62
N LEU A 781 12.47 3.11 -21.66
CA LEU A 781 11.49 2.97 -22.74
C LEU A 781 12.06 3.39 -24.11
N ILE A 782 12.92 4.40 -24.13
CA ILE A 782 13.60 4.83 -25.37
C ILE A 782 14.66 3.79 -25.79
N ARG A 783 15.29 3.09 -24.81
CA ARG A 783 16.32 2.07 -25.06
C ARG A 783 15.73 0.73 -25.54
N LEU A 784 14.66 0.26 -24.90
CA LEU A 784 14.10 -1.10 -25.06
C LEU A 784 13.39 -1.37 -26.39
N SER A 785 13.14 -0.36 -27.24
CA SER A 785 12.49 -0.57 -28.54
C SER A 785 13.31 -1.38 -29.59
N GLN A 786 14.30 -2.17 -29.15
CA GLN A 786 15.14 -3.02 -30.02
C GLN A 786 15.48 -4.42 -29.47
N MET A 787 14.93 -4.87 -28.34
CA MET A 787 15.36 -6.14 -27.73
C MET A 787 14.39 -7.31 -27.92
N GLU A 788 13.78 -7.49 -29.11
CA GLU A 788 13.15 -8.76 -29.50
C GLU A 788 13.40 -9.00 -30.99
N THR A 789 14.57 -9.49 -31.33
CA THR A 789 14.86 -10.25 -32.57
C THR A 789 15.60 -11.52 -32.18
#